data_0af25d8bf5e615fb75a79ace601a76ff
#
_entry.id   0af25d8bf5e615fb75a79ace601a76ff
#
_cell.length_a   1.000
_cell.length_b   1.000
_cell.length_c   1.000
_cell.angle_alpha   90.00
_cell.angle_beta   90.00
_cell.angle_gamma   90.00
#
_symmetry.space_group_name_H-M   'P 1'
#
loop_
_entity.id
_entity.type
_entity.pdbx_description
1 polymer ?
#
loop_
_entity_poly.entity_id
_entity_poly.type
_entity_poly.pdbx_seq_one_letter_code
_entity_poly.pdbx_strand_id
1 'polypeptide(L)'
;MSTLFWNVVKLSPALLGASVLVASSAYARENASDQAATASTSQAVASMAPAVEPLAQRPETTVVAIPTDTPEIAPKQTAATSTSLAVALAQPTVESFTQLPETSVEATSASQLTPSERRPSVKSSDSILAQQVPAVDNTNTDSTQVLEEINRYTQGDAQESDSNTLDQVTNVTQLRDVSPGDWAYEALRSLVERYGCIAGYPDGTFRGNRATSRYEFAAGLNACLQQVERLIAASGEGFVTRQDLETLQRLIQEFQAELTTLGARVDTLEGRVSFLEEHQFSTTTKLNAEVIFAVSDLFGGQDANNNDYSNNETVLQDRVRLNFDTSFTGRDRLRTRLQAGNVATFGPLTGSTSPGSNITREGRLGFELNNGNDIELEKLWYRFPLSDLATVHLFANGANFDDFVPLLNPSLESSGSGSISRFGRYNPIYRVGGQNAGAGISLGTKSPIRVDLGYLAGNNASNPGEDAGFFKGSYSALGQVTFQPSSAFSIAATYIHSYVTNPDSLAGNAALGGSLGHGTGSRASQVSNIQRPVVGNSYGLEASFAFSPQLILSGWAGLSEAIILGRGDVDVWNYGATLAINDLGSKGSTLGFVVGMEPKVTGTSNSTVASLIGLPGRRDDRDTGLHIEGFYKFKVTNNIALTPGVIWLTAPGHNDNNDDIFIGTLRTTFTF
;
A
#
# COMPACT_ATOMS: atom_id res chain seq x y z
N MET A 1 -29.56 28.73 -8.81
CA MET A 1 -28.32 28.09 -8.27
C MET A 1 -27.52 27.34 -9.33
N SER A 2 -28.13 26.85 -10.43
CA SER A 2 -27.40 26.09 -11.46
C SER A 2 -26.39 26.92 -12.28
N THR A 3 -26.73 28.15 -12.63
CA THR A 3 -25.86 29.02 -13.46
C THR A 3 -24.63 29.56 -12.71
N LEU A 4 -24.72 29.72 -11.38
CA LEU A 4 -23.57 30.19 -10.57
C LEU A 4 -22.54 29.07 -10.38
N PHE A 5 -22.99 27.83 -10.20
CA PHE A 5 -22.12 26.66 -10.07
C PHE A 5 -21.34 26.42 -11.39
N TRP A 6 -22.00 26.50 -12.52
CA TRP A 6 -21.38 26.33 -13.83
C TRP A 6 -20.37 27.44 -14.19
N ASN A 7 -20.60 28.66 -13.72
CA ASN A 7 -19.63 29.76 -13.94
C ASN A 7 -18.39 29.62 -13.06
N VAL A 8 -18.51 29.09 -11.85
CA VAL A 8 -17.38 28.81 -10.97
C VAL A 8 -16.54 27.64 -11.50
N VAL A 9 -17.17 26.59 -12.02
CA VAL A 9 -16.48 25.44 -12.62
C VAL A 9 -15.74 25.81 -13.90
N LYS A 10 -16.28 26.74 -14.70
CA LYS A 10 -15.64 27.23 -15.95
C LYS A 10 -14.48 28.20 -15.70
N LEU A 11 -14.44 28.89 -14.55
CA LEU A 11 -13.35 29.80 -14.19
C LEU A 11 -12.16 29.10 -13.51
N SER A 12 -12.35 27.88 -13.01
CA SER A 12 -11.34 27.12 -12.28
C SER A 12 -10.11 26.72 -13.12
N PRO A 13 -10.21 26.32 -14.40
CA PRO A 13 -9.03 25.96 -15.20
C PRO A 13 -8.05 27.12 -15.43
N ALA A 14 -8.58 28.34 -15.52
CA ALA A 14 -7.75 29.52 -15.78
C ALA A 14 -6.90 29.94 -14.58
N LEU A 15 -7.37 29.69 -13.36
CA LEU A 15 -6.64 30.02 -12.12
C LEU A 15 -5.54 29.01 -11.78
N LEU A 16 -5.76 27.71 -12.05
CA LEU A 16 -4.73 26.68 -11.87
C LEU A 16 -3.67 26.70 -12.97
N GLY A 17 -4.06 26.99 -14.21
CA GLY A 17 -3.13 27.18 -15.32
C GLY A 17 -2.26 28.42 -15.18
N ALA A 18 -2.79 29.50 -14.62
CA ALA A 18 -2.04 30.74 -14.40
C ALA A 18 -0.95 30.59 -13.31
N SER A 19 -1.19 29.81 -12.27
CA SER A 19 -0.18 29.59 -11.22
C SER A 19 0.99 28.70 -11.69
N VAL A 20 0.76 27.74 -12.57
CA VAL A 20 1.83 26.91 -13.15
C VAL A 20 2.61 27.69 -14.21
N LEU A 21 1.97 28.56 -15.00
CA LEU A 21 2.63 29.42 -15.99
C LEU A 21 3.46 30.53 -15.34
N VAL A 22 3.06 31.08 -14.18
CA VAL A 22 3.85 32.06 -13.43
C VAL A 22 5.09 31.41 -12.81
N ALA A 23 5.00 30.17 -12.31
CA ALA A 23 6.16 29.43 -11.79
C ALA A 23 7.15 29.07 -12.91
N SER A 24 6.67 28.66 -14.10
CA SER A 24 7.55 28.35 -15.23
C SER A 24 8.19 29.60 -15.86
N SER A 25 7.51 30.76 -15.85
CA SER A 25 8.07 32.01 -16.34
C SER A 25 9.09 32.64 -15.38
N ALA A 26 8.96 32.43 -14.06
CA ALA A 26 9.97 32.83 -13.07
C ALA A 26 11.25 32.00 -13.21
N TYR A 27 11.14 30.69 -13.39
CA TYR A 27 12.28 29.79 -13.58
C TYR A 27 13.02 30.05 -14.91
N ALA A 28 12.27 30.34 -16.00
CA ALA A 28 12.86 30.73 -17.28
C ALA A 28 13.56 32.09 -17.24
N ARG A 29 13.13 33.03 -16.37
CA ARG A 29 13.73 34.32 -16.23
C ARG A 29 15.02 34.31 -15.38
N GLU A 30 15.10 33.42 -14.41
CA GLU A 30 16.31 33.23 -13.60
C GLU A 30 17.42 32.54 -14.41
N ASN A 31 17.09 31.54 -15.22
CA ASN A 31 18.05 30.89 -16.12
C ASN A 31 18.48 31.79 -17.31
N ALA A 32 17.64 32.73 -17.72
CA ALA A 32 18.03 33.70 -18.76
C ALA A 32 18.98 34.80 -18.24
N SER A 33 18.92 35.16 -16.96
CA SER A 33 19.86 36.11 -16.33
C SER A 33 21.24 35.48 -16.12
N ASP A 34 21.32 34.19 -15.79
CA ASP A 34 22.61 33.52 -15.60
C ASP A 34 23.31 33.22 -16.94
N GLN A 35 22.57 32.97 -18.03
CA GLN A 35 23.16 32.79 -19.36
C GLN A 35 23.63 34.15 -19.96
N ALA A 36 22.99 35.27 -19.61
CA ALA A 36 23.43 36.58 -20.04
C ALA A 36 24.70 37.03 -19.31
N ALA A 37 24.90 36.63 -18.05
CA ALA A 37 26.11 36.94 -17.27
C ALA A 37 27.35 36.12 -17.72
N THR A 38 27.16 34.92 -18.26
CA THR A 38 28.26 34.07 -18.80
C THR A 38 28.62 34.42 -20.24
N ALA A 39 27.71 35.01 -21.02
CA ALA A 39 27.98 35.44 -22.40
C ALA A 39 28.78 36.76 -22.52
N SER A 40 28.77 37.60 -21.48
CA SER A 40 29.49 38.89 -21.51
C SER A 40 30.99 38.76 -21.17
N THR A 41 31.46 37.60 -20.72
CA THR A 41 32.89 37.40 -20.35
C THR A 41 33.70 36.68 -21.43
N SER A 42 33.09 36.20 -22.52
CA SER A 42 33.76 35.47 -23.59
C SER A 42 33.95 36.24 -24.92
N GLN A 43 33.57 37.54 -24.98
CA GLN A 43 33.68 38.34 -26.21
C GLN A 43 34.91 39.30 -26.26
N ALA A 44 35.91 39.10 -25.43
CA ALA A 44 37.08 39.99 -25.41
C ALA A 44 38.37 39.44 -26.03
N VAL A 45 38.38 38.25 -26.65
CA VAL A 45 39.56 37.72 -27.36
C VAL A 45 39.15 36.97 -28.64
N ALA A 46 38.97 37.67 -29.74
CA ALA A 46 39.23 37.18 -31.11
C ALA A 46 38.86 38.25 -32.15
N SER A 47 39.82 39.12 -32.38
CA SER A 47 39.86 39.95 -33.58
C SER A 47 41.18 39.68 -34.26
N MET A 48 41.15 38.93 -35.38
CA MET A 48 42.02 39.10 -36.54
C MET A 48 41.63 38.10 -37.65
N ALA A 49 41.17 38.67 -38.74
CA ALA A 49 40.82 38.03 -40.03
C ALA A 49 42.04 37.63 -40.84
N PRO A 50 41.98 37.01 -42.04
CA PRO A 50 41.20 37.56 -43.14
C PRO A 50 40.42 36.55 -44.03
N ALA A 51 39.57 37.15 -44.85
CA ALA A 51 38.66 36.68 -45.83
C ALA A 51 39.27 35.92 -47.02
N VAL A 52 38.52 34.97 -47.62
CA VAL A 52 38.45 34.77 -49.08
C VAL A 52 37.04 34.25 -49.43
N GLU A 53 36.40 34.92 -50.35
CA GLU A 53 35.10 34.69 -50.99
C GLU A 53 35.28 33.88 -52.30
N PRO A 54 34.20 33.69 -53.17
CA PRO A 54 33.51 32.41 -53.44
C PRO A 54 33.62 31.99 -54.90
N LEU A 55 33.13 30.84 -55.31
CA LEU A 55 32.79 30.48 -56.70
C LEU A 55 31.94 29.19 -56.71
N ALA A 56 30.68 29.26 -56.98
CA ALA A 56 29.86 29.18 -58.20
C ALA A 56 29.82 27.80 -58.95
N GLN A 57 28.56 27.42 -59.19
CA GLN A 57 28.02 26.72 -60.35
C GLN A 57 27.75 25.20 -60.29
N ARG A 58 26.45 24.93 -60.45
CA ARG A 58 25.78 23.75 -60.99
C ARG A 58 26.34 23.37 -62.39
N PRO A 59 26.10 22.13 -62.90
CA PRO A 59 24.96 21.96 -63.79
C PRO A 59 24.17 20.64 -63.63
N GLU A 60 22.94 20.74 -64.13
CA GLU A 60 21.97 19.69 -64.47
C GLU A 60 22.45 18.75 -65.58
N THR A 61 21.83 17.59 -65.64
CA THR A 61 21.39 16.81 -66.79
C THR A 61 21.32 15.34 -66.41
N THR A 62 20.46 14.43 -66.76
CA THR A 62 19.45 14.30 -67.82
C THR A 62 18.57 13.09 -67.46
N VAL A 63 17.29 13.19 -67.76
CA VAL A 63 16.28 12.14 -67.78
C VAL A 63 16.56 11.15 -68.92
N VAL A 64 16.44 9.82 -68.65
CA VAL A 64 16.14 8.83 -69.70
C VAL A 64 15.03 7.92 -69.21
N ALA A 65 13.97 7.87 -70.03
CA ALA A 65 12.73 7.11 -69.83
C ALA A 65 12.70 5.84 -70.71
N ILE A 66 12.06 4.80 -70.17
CA ILE A 66 11.20 3.77 -70.79
C ILE A 66 11.90 2.66 -71.63
N PRO A 67 11.42 1.35 -71.66
CA PRO A 67 10.02 0.99 -71.88
C PRO A 67 9.43 -0.15 -71.00
N THR A 68 8.12 -0.14 -70.95
CA THR A 68 7.14 -1.16 -70.65
C THR A 68 7.27 -2.41 -71.51
N ASP A 69 7.08 -3.59 -70.87
CA ASP A 69 6.41 -4.73 -71.51
C ASP A 69 5.71 -5.61 -70.49
N THR A 70 4.43 -5.70 -70.62
CA THR A 70 3.53 -6.70 -70.04
C THR A 70 3.44 -7.90 -71.01
N PRO A 71 3.23 -9.14 -70.55
CA PRO A 71 1.98 -9.77 -70.90
C PRO A 71 1.24 -10.49 -69.77
N GLU A 72 -0.03 -10.28 -69.82
CA GLU A 72 -1.17 -10.95 -69.24
C GLU A 72 -1.20 -12.44 -69.61
N ILE A 73 -1.40 -13.38 -68.69
CA ILE A 73 -2.07 -14.67 -68.90
C ILE A 73 -2.78 -15.09 -67.58
N ALA A 74 -4.10 -15.21 -67.69
CA ALA A 74 -5.03 -15.70 -66.66
C ALA A 74 -5.14 -17.27 -66.71
N PRO A 75 -6.08 -17.89 -65.97
CA PRO A 75 -5.76 -18.82 -64.89
C PRO A 75 -5.96 -20.29 -65.28
N LYS A 76 -5.33 -21.21 -64.60
CA LYS A 76 -5.72 -22.63 -64.61
C LYS A 76 -5.81 -23.19 -63.19
N GLN A 77 -7.05 -23.54 -62.81
CA GLN A 77 -7.36 -24.50 -61.78
C GLN A 77 -6.75 -25.86 -62.06
N THR A 78 -6.16 -26.48 -61.08
CA THR A 78 -6.17 -27.93 -60.93
C THR A 78 -6.09 -28.34 -59.45
N ALA A 79 -6.86 -29.38 -59.18
CA ALA A 79 -7.26 -29.90 -57.89
C ALA A 79 -6.14 -30.69 -57.17
N ALA A 80 -6.31 -30.70 -55.85
CA ALA A 80 -6.12 -31.80 -54.88
C ALA A 80 -4.93 -32.75 -55.03
N THR A 81 -4.07 -32.80 -54.03
CA THR A 81 -3.75 -34.07 -53.38
C THR A 81 -3.25 -33.80 -51.95
N SER A 82 -3.98 -34.34 -50.99
CA SER A 82 -3.63 -34.44 -49.60
C SER A 82 -2.50 -35.50 -49.43
N THR A 83 -1.41 -35.11 -48.79
CA THR A 83 -0.49 -36.09 -48.25
C THR A 83 -0.25 -35.79 -46.79
N SER A 84 -0.88 -36.58 -45.94
CA SER A 84 -0.67 -36.65 -44.52
C SER A 84 0.72 -37.22 -44.19
N LEU A 85 1.57 -36.43 -43.52
CA LEU A 85 2.76 -36.96 -42.86
C LEU A 85 2.40 -37.16 -41.37
N ALA A 86 2.19 -38.41 -41.00
CA ALA A 86 2.12 -38.84 -39.60
C ALA A 86 3.53 -38.79 -39.00
N VAL A 87 3.75 -37.95 -38.01
CA VAL A 87 4.93 -38.03 -37.14
C VAL A 87 4.53 -38.85 -35.93
N ALA A 88 5.19 -39.98 -35.77
CA ALA A 88 5.02 -40.92 -34.69
C ALA A 88 5.49 -40.31 -33.37
N LEU A 89 4.58 -40.27 -32.39
CA LEU A 89 4.86 -40.06 -30.99
C LEU A 89 5.51 -41.32 -30.41
N ALA A 90 6.79 -41.26 -30.05
CA ALA A 90 7.45 -42.22 -29.20
C ALA A 90 7.10 -41.93 -27.74
N GLN A 91 6.40 -42.86 -27.10
CA GLN A 91 6.22 -42.87 -25.64
C GLN A 91 7.49 -43.43 -24.98
N PRO A 92 7.99 -42.89 -23.88
CA PRO A 92 8.96 -43.56 -23.05
C PRO A 92 8.25 -44.56 -22.12
N THR A 93 8.71 -45.78 -22.21
CA THR A 93 8.39 -46.94 -21.37
C THR A 93 8.77 -46.71 -19.92
N VAL A 94 7.82 -47.03 -19.04
CA VAL A 94 8.03 -47.09 -17.59
C VAL A 94 8.82 -48.38 -17.29
N GLU A 95 10.06 -48.27 -16.83
CA GLU A 95 10.76 -49.38 -16.18
C GLU A 95 10.46 -49.41 -14.69
N SER A 96 9.91 -50.52 -14.28
CA SER A 96 9.70 -50.94 -12.90
C SER A 96 11.05 -51.12 -12.18
N PHE A 97 11.30 -50.42 -11.10
CA PHE A 97 12.34 -50.78 -10.15
C PHE A 97 11.78 -51.52 -8.95
N THR A 98 12.28 -52.73 -8.85
CA THR A 98 12.03 -53.77 -7.85
C THR A 98 12.49 -53.37 -6.47
N GLN A 99 11.76 -53.83 -5.49
CA GLN A 99 11.94 -53.93 -4.05
C GLN A 99 13.39 -54.02 -3.54
N LEU A 100 13.69 -53.33 -2.43
CA LEU A 100 14.71 -53.69 -1.46
C LEU A 100 14.10 -53.64 -0.04
N PRO A 101 14.61 -54.44 0.94
CA PRO A 101 13.80 -55.18 1.90
C PRO A 101 13.56 -54.45 3.21
N GLU A 102 12.46 -54.84 3.84
CA GLU A 102 12.08 -54.54 5.21
C GLU A 102 13.12 -55.11 6.21
N THR A 103 13.58 -54.29 7.11
CA THR A 103 14.16 -54.75 8.38
C THR A 103 13.20 -54.40 9.51
N SER A 104 12.55 -55.44 9.99
CA SER A 104 11.76 -55.48 11.22
C SER A 104 12.65 -55.25 12.43
N VAL A 105 12.26 -54.33 13.34
CA VAL A 105 12.68 -54.33 14.72
C VAL A 105 11.44 -54.37 15.62
N GLU A 106 11.42 -55.40 16.45
CA GLU A 106 10.34 -55.82 17.34
C GLU A 106 9.93 -54.77 18.36
N ALA A 107 8.63 -54.78 18.61
CA ALA A 107 7.98 -54.15 19.74
C ALA A 107 8.28 -54.93 21.02
N THR A 108 8.70 -54.23 22.07
CA THR A 108 8.63 -54.78 23.43
C THR A 108 7.63 -53.95 24.25
N SER A 109 6.57 -54.62 24.64
CA SER A 109 5.53 -54.19 25.56
C SER A 109 6.06 -54.07 26.99
N ALA A 110 5.69 -53.05 27.72
CA ALA A 110 5.37 -53.14 29.16
C ALA A 110 4.65 -51.84 29.61
N SER A 111 3.49 -52.01 29.89
CA SER A 111 2.61 -52.02 31.06
C SER A 111 2.17 -50.68 31.58
N GLN A 112 0.87 -50.57 31.55
CA GLN A 112 -0.12 -49.76 32.27
C GLN A 112 0.30 -49.27 33.66
N LEU A 113 0.01 -48.01 33.96
CA LEU A 113 -0.55 -47.54 35.23
C LEU A 113 -1.28 -46.20 35.01
N THR A 114 -2.56 -46.18 35.17
CA THR A 114 -3.45 -45.08 35.54
C THR A 114 -3.86 -45.26 37.00
N PRO A 115 -4.50 -44.31 37.72
CA PRO A 115 -5.02 -42.97 37.39
C PRO A 115 -4.90 -41.94 38.54
N SER A 116 -5.51 -40.77 38.33
CA SER A 116 -6.00 -39.82 39.37
C SER A 116 -4.98 -38.80 39.86
N GLU A 117 -5.20 -37.48 39.74
CA GLU A 117 -6.25 -36.61 40.24
C GLU A 117 -6.06 -35.16 39.81
N ARG A 118 -7.21 -34.54 39.49
CA ARG A 118 -7.60 -33.12 39.72
C ARG A 118 -6.73 -31.96 39.23
N ARG A 119 -7.30 -31.34 38.20
CA ARG A 119 -7.14 -29.90 37.90
C ARG A 119 -7.70 -29.04 39.03
N PRO A 120 -7.17 -27.83 39.23
CA PRO A 120 -8.00 -26.66 39.41
C PRO A 120 -7.95 -25.75 38.17
N SER A 121 -9.15 -25.40 37.70
CA SER A 121 -9.40 -24.37 36.73
C SER A 121 -9.00 -23.02 37.29
N VAL A 122 -8.13 -22.28 36.59
CA VAL A 122 -7.98 -20.85 36.82
C VAL A 122 -8.62 -20.11 35.66
N LYS A 123 -9.64 -19.33 36.00
CA LYS A 123 -10.36 -18.41 35.13
C LYS A 123 -9.37 -17.37 34.58
N SER A 124 -9.39 -17.20 33.27
CA SER A 124 -8.82 -16.03 32.63
C SER A 124 -9.71 -14.84 32.88
N SER A 125 -9.16 -13.81 33.43
CA SER A 125 -9.74 -12.47 33.41
C SER A 125 -8.68 -11.47 32.99
N ASP A 126 -9.03 -10.73 31.94
CA ASP A 126 -8.77 -9.34 31.67
C ASP A 126 -7.40 -8.87 31.13
N SER A 127 -7.55 -8.44 29.90
CA SER A 127 -7.09 -7.18 29.31
C SER A 127 -5.90 -6.49 29.99
N ILE A 128 -4.77 -6.53 29.34
CA ILE A 128 -3.73 -5.52 29.54
C ILE A 128 -3.66 -4.67 28.27
N LEU A 129 -4.10 -3.41 28.43
CA LEU A 129 -3.84 -2.33 27.48
C LEU A 129 -2.34 -2.26 27.17
N ALA A 130 -2.00 -2.27 25.91
CA ALA A 130 -0.68 -1.88 25.46
C ALA A 130 -0.53 -0.36 25.65
N GLN A 131 0.13 0.06 26.71
CA GLN A 131 0.66 1.41 26.84
C GLN A 131 1.89 1.54 25.95
N GLN A 132 1.84 2.52 25.06
CA GLN A 132 2.98 2.99 24.25
C GLN A 132 4.14 3.37 25.17
N VAL A 133 5.28 2.75 24.94
CA VAL A 133 6.57 3.19 25.49
C VAL A 133 7.04 4.36 24.63
N PRO A 134 7.32 5.55 25.18
CA PRO A 134 7.91 6.64 24.41
C PRO A 134 9.34 6.24 24.01
N ALA A 135 9.70 6.54 22.76
CA ALA A 135 11.02 6.37 22.21
C ALA A 135 12.04 7.14 23.07
N VAL A 136 13.04 6.42 23.56
CA VAL A 136 14.21 7.04 24.21
C VAL A 136 15.07 7.66 23.12
N ASP A 137 15.16 8.99 23.18
CA ASP A 137 16.06 9.78 22.36
C ASP A 137 17.50 9.46 22.78
N ASN A 138 18.28 8.86 21.89
CA ASN A 138 19.70 8.64 22.08
C ASN A 138 20.47 9.96 21.87
N THR A 139 20.41 10.83 22.86
CA THR A 139 21.39 11.91 22.96
C THR A 139 22.57 11.40 23.80
N ASN A 140 23.77 11.47 23.23
CA ASN A 140 25.04 11.29 23.87
C ASN A 140 25.09 12.09 25.18
N THR A 141 24.77 11.44 26.29
CA THR A 141 25.03 12.02 27.61
C THR A 141 26.45 11.67 27.95
N ASP A 142 27.29 12.68 27.99
CA ASP A 142 28.70 12.61 28.34
C ASP A 142 28.87 11.84 29.66
N SER A 143 29.68 10.79 29.66
CA SER A 143 29.94 9.92 30.82
C SER A 143 30.47 10.69 32.06
N THR A 144 30.96 11.91 31.86
CA THR A 144 31.35 12.85 32.92
C THR A 144 30.17 13.40 33.70
N GLN A 145 29.01 13.67 33.06
CA GLN A 145 27.81 14.15 33.75
C GLN A 145 27.18 13.09 34.64
N VAL A 146 27.19 11.84 34.19
CA VAL A 146 26.69 10.71 35.00
C VAL A 146 27.59 10.45 36.24
N LEU A 147 28.91 10.63 36.09
CA LEU A 147 29.84 10.53 37.22
C LEU A 147 29.74 11.71 38.20
N GLU A 148 29.45 12.92 37.73
CA GLU A 148 29.19 14.08 38.60
C GLU A 148 27.86 13.95 39.35
N GLU A 149 26.84 13.38 38.72
CA GLU A 149 25.55 13.12 39.36
C GLU A 149 25.66 12.01 40.42
N ILE A 150 26.43 10.97 40.17
CA ILE A 150 26.76 9.92 41.15
C ILE A 150 27.59 10.48 42.32
N ASN A 151 28.55 11.35 42.05
CA ASN A 151 29.35 11.99 43.11
C ASN A 151 28.51 12.98 43.95
N ARG A 152 27.51 13.64 43.38
CA ARG A 152 26.60 14.54 44.12
C ARG A 152 25.69 13.75 45.09
N TYR A 153 25.36 12.51 44.78
CA TYR A 153 24.60 11.61 45.68
C TYR A 153 25.47 10.96 46.76
N THR A 154 26.80 10.92 46.60
CA THR A 154 27.72 10.29 47.57
C THR A 154 28.41 11.27 48.50
N GLN A 155 28.46 12.58 48.19
CA GLN A 155 28.96 13.61 49.07
C GLN A 155 27.78 14.32 49.75
N GLY A 156 27.30 13.77 50.84
CA GLY A 156 26.45 14.48 51.79
C GLY A 156 27.24 15.61 52.43
N ASP A 157 26.94 16.85 52.05
CA ASP A 157 27.43 18.05 52.68
C ASP A 157 27.04 18.04 54.16
N ALA A 158 28.05 17.91 55.05
CA ALA A 158 27.93 18.23 56.44
C ALA A 158 27.92 19.76 56.59
N GLN A 159 26.74 20.38 56.50
CA GLN A 159 26.53 21.72 57.05
C GLN A 159 25.11 21.81 57.64
N GLU A 160 25.11 22.06 58.95
CA GLU A 160 23.92 22.37 59.72
C GLU A 160 23.08 23.51 59.11
N SER A 161 21.82 23.24 58.80
CA SER A 161 20.68 24.08 59.23
C SER A 161 19.36 23.52 58.70
N ASP A 162 18.48 23.27 59.66
CA ASP A 162 17.00 23.30 59.64
C ASP A 162 16.21 22.63 58.51
N SER A 163 15.48 21.56 58.94
CA SER A 163 14.14 21.15 58.54
C SER A 163 13.89 20.84 57.07
N ASN A 164 14.20 19.62 56.69
CA ASN A 164 13.38 18.64 55.95
C ASN A 164 14.26 17.43 55.59
N THR A 165 14.61 16.61 56.61
CA THR A 165 15.19 15.30 56.41
C THR A 165 14.16 14.45 55.68
N LEU A 166 14.43 14.09 54.41
CA LEU A 166 13.88 12.91 53.79
C LEU A 166 14.17 11.75 54.74
N ASP A 167 13.14 11.23 55.38
CA ASP A 167 13.25 10.17 56.40
C ASP A 167 14.01 8.98 55.80
N GLN A 168 15.25 8.81 56.26
CA GLN A 168 16.03 7.62 55.97
C GLN A 168 15.28 6.42 56.56
N VAL A 169 14.92 5.46 55.73
CA VAL A 169 14.22 4.24 56.20
C VAL A 169 15.04 3.57 57.27
N THR A 170 14.55 3.57 58.50
CA THR A 170 15.21 2.97 59.68
C THR A 170 14.61 1.62 60.05
N ASN A 171 13.49 1.24 59.42
CA ASN A 171 12.83 -0.03 59.66
C ASN A 171 12.31 -0.59 58.31
N VAL A 172 12.50 -1.91 58.11
CA VAL A 172 12.08 -2.59 56.88
C VAL A 172 10.57 -2.48 56.59
N THR A 173 9.75 -2.32 57.63
CA THR A 173 8.29 -2.15 57.50
C THR A 173 7.88 -0.81 56.88
N GLN A 174 8.79 0.14 56.72
CA GLN A 174 8.55 1.42 56.02
C GLN A 174 8.66 1.25 54.51
N LEU A 175 9.20 0.14 54.03
CA LEU A 175 9.24 -0.21 52.61
C LEU A 175 7.88 -0.80 52.18
N ARG A 176 7.16 -0.08 51.35
CA ARG A 176 5.75 -0.39 51.00
C ARG A 176 5.57 -1.66 50.16
N ASP A 177 6.61 -2.09 49.49
CA ASP A 177 6.65 -3.21 48.54
C ASP A 177 7.42 -4.43 49.08
N VAL A 178 7.69 -4.47 50.38
CA VAL A 178 8.36 -5.58 51.08
C VAL A 178 7.43 -6.14 52.13
N SER A 179 7.15 -7.43 52.04
CA SER A 179 6.27 -8.16 52.98
C SER A 179 7.04 -9.17 53.82
N PRO A 180 6.60 -9.47 55.08
CA PRO A 180 7.25 -10.45 55.93
C PRO A 180 7.34 -11.88 55.35
N GLY A 181 6.55 -12.17 54.31
CA GLY A 181 6.57 -13.43 53.57
C GLY A 181 7.58 -13.49 52.43
N ASP A 182 8.22 -12.38 52.12
CA ASP A 182 9.21 -12.35 51.04
C ASP A 182 10.50 -13.05 51.47
N TRP A 183 11.06 -13.85 50.57
CA TRP A 183 12.24 -14.65 50.88
C TRP A 183 13.47 -13.83 51.37
N ALA A 184 13.57 -12.57 50.92
CA ALA A 184 14.65 -11.66 51.27
C ALA A 184 14.34 -10.75 52.49
N TYR A 185 13.17 -10.88 53.12
CA TYR A 185 12.70 -9.97 54.17
C TYR A 185 13.68 -9.87 55.35
N GLU A 186 14.13 -11.01 55.91
CA GLU A 186 15.04 -11.03 57.05
C GLU A 186 16.41 -10.46 56.71
N ALA A 187 16.90 -10.68 55.48
CA ALA A 187 18.14 -10.11 55.02
C ALA A 187 18.05 -8.58 54.87
N LEU A 188 16.95 -8.09 54.24
CA LEU A 188 16.67 -6.66 54.16
C LEU A 188 16.50 -6.02 55.51
N ARG A 189 15.82 -6.68 56.42
CA ARG A 189 15.64 -6.21 57.79
C ARG A 189 16.99 -5.99 58.46
N SER A 190 17.90 -6.96 58.36
CA SER A 190 19.23 -6.84 58.91
C SER A 190 20.05 -5.70 58.28
N LEU A 191 19.95 -5.53 56.96
CA LEU A 191 20.67 -4.50 56.23
C LEU A 191 20.13 -3.08 56.49
N VAL A 192 18.82 -2.93 56.72
CA VAL A 192 18.19 -1.66 57.06
C VAL A 192 18.32 -1.34 58.55
N GLU A 193 17.89 -2.26 59.44
CA GLU A 193 17.74 -1.97 60.88
C GLU A 193 19.05 -2.13 61.67
N ARG A 194 19.92 -3.11 61.33
CA ARG A 194 21.13 -3.39 62.04
C ARG A 194 22.36 -2.72 61.48
N TYR A 195 22.46 -2.71 60.13
CA TYR A 195 23.65 -2.15 59.47
C TYR A 195 23.39 -0.74 58.90
N GLY A 196 22.12 -0.33 58.70
CA GLY A 196 21.78 0.99 58.18
C GLY A 196 22.37 1.29 56.82
N CYS A 197 22.61 0.27 56.00
CA CYS A 197 23.34 0.40 54.75
C CYS A 197 22.43 0.39 53.51
N ILE A 198 21.13 0.16 53.66
CA ILE A 198 20.12 0.23 52.62
C ILE A 198 19.00 1.15 53.11
N ALA A 199 18.68 2.19 52.29
CA ALA A 199 17.66 3.20 52.63
C ALA A 199 16.41 3.12 51.77
N GLY A 200 16.32 2.24 50.78
CA GLY A 200 15.22 2.23 49.77
C GLY A 200 15.27 3.41 48.83
N TYR A 201 14.28 3.49 47.94
CA TYR A 201 14.10 4.65 47.07
C TYR A 201 13.32 5.78 47.78
N PRO A 202 13.44 7.03 47.30
CA PRO A 202 12.75 8.18 47.92
C PRO A 202 11.22 8.06 48.00
N ASP A 203 10.63 7.16 47.19
CA ASP A 203 9.20 6.86 47.21
C ASP A 203 8.78 5.83 48.28
N GLY A 204 9.72 5.38 49.12
CA GLY A 204 9.48 4.38 50.16
C GLY A 204 9.32 2.95 49.64
N THR A 205 9.91 2.64 48.50
CA THR A 205 9.90 1.29 47.90
C THR A 205 11.31 0.72 47.83
N PHE A 206 11.43 -0.62 47.80
CA PHE A 206 12.69 -1.36 47.58
C PHE A 206 12.83 -1.82 46.11
N ARG A 207 11.69 -2.01 45.43
CA ARG A 207 11.60 -2.48 44.04
C ARG A 207 12.26 -3.84 43.77
N GLY A 208 12.10 -4.77 44.71
CA GLY A 208 12.69 -6.11 44.66
C GLY A 208 12.29 -6.95 43.43
N ASN A 209 11.20 -6.60 42.73
CA ASN A 209 10.72 -7.27 41.51
C ASN A 209 11.26 -6.66 40.22
N ARG A 210 12.14 -5.67 40.28
CA ARG A 210 12.76 -5.02 39.12
C ARG A 210 14.21 -5.45 38.97
N ALA A 211 14.65 -5.69 37.72
CA ALA A 211 16.06 -5.89 37.42
C ALA A 211 16.88 -4.63 37.77
N THR A 212 17.91 -4.76 38.60
CA THR A 212 18.82 -3.69 38.99
C THR A 212 19.93 -3.58 37.98
N SER A 213 20.32 -2.38 37.58
CA SER A 213 21.48 -2.19 36.72
C SER A 213 22.78 -2.59 37.49
N ARG A 214 23.82 -3.00 36.75
CA ARG A 214 25.13 -3.33 37.37
C ARG A 214 25.69 -2.14 38.15
N TYR A 215 25.42 -0.92 37.75
CA TYR A 215 25.86 0.30 38.43
C TYR A 215 25.08 0.56 39.73
N GLU A 216 23.75 0.39 39.72
CA GLU A 216 22.94 0.49 40.94
C GLU A 216 23.36 -0.55 41.98
N PHE A 217 23.63 -1.78 41.56
CA PHE A 217 24.12 -2.82 42.41
C PHE A 217 25.50 -2.48 43.01
N ALA A 218 26.44 -2.02 42.19
CA ALA A 218 27.77 -1.62 42.62
C ALA A 218 27.73 -0.41 43.58
N ALA A 219 26.87 0.56 43.34
CA ALA A 219 26.67 1.73 44.20
C ALA A 219 26.08 1.31 45.56
N GLY A 220 25.07 0.46 45.59
CA GLY A 220 24.47 -0.06 46.83
C GLY A 220 25.44 -0.91 47.63
N LEU A 221 26.21 -1.76 46.97
CA LEU A 221 27.25 -2.58 47.61
C LEU A 221 28.36 -1.71 48.22
N ASN A 222 28.82 -0.67 47.48
CA ASN A 222 29.83 0.25 47.98
C ASN A 222 29.33 1.04 49.20
N ALA A 223 28.10 1.55 49.18
CA ALA A 223 27.49 2.24 50.31
C ALA A 223 27.41 1.32 51.56
N CYS A 224 27.04 0.05 51.34
CA CYS A 224 26.97 -0.94 52.43
C CYS A 224 28.36 -1.26 53.00
N LEU A 225 29.38 -1.43 52.18
CA LEU A 225 30.74 -1.66 52.60
C LEU A 225 31.31 -0.48 53.42
N GLN A 226 31.09 0.76 52.97
CA GLN A 226 31.50 1.94 53.71
C GLN A 226 30.82 2.06 55.08
N GLN A 227 29.54 1.71 55.16
CA GLN A 227 28.83 1.74 56.43
C GLN A 227 29.32 0.62 57.39
N VAL A 228 29.57 -0.58 56.87
CA VAL A 228 30.16 -1.69 57.62
C VAL A 228 31.57 -1.32 58.12
N GLU A 229 32.39 -0.66 57.28
CA GLU A 229 33.71 -0.16 57.65
C GLU A 229 33.64 0.88 58.79
N ARG A 230 32.67 1.81 58.73
CA ARG A 230 32.41 2.76 59.84
C ARG A 230 31.97 2.07 61.12
N LEU A 231 31.12 1.04 61.04
CA LEU A 231 30.67 0.27 62.18
C LEU A 231 31.79 -0.55 62.79
N ILE A 232 32.69 -1.13 62.00
CA ILE A 232 33.90 -1.82 62.44
C ILE A 232 34.85 -0.82 63.10
N ALA A 233 35.05 0.35 62.58
CA ALA A 233 35.91 1.39 63.16
C ALA A 233 35.31 1.99 64.44
N ALA A 234 34.01 1.98 64.65
CA ALA A 234 33.31 2.51 65.83
C ALA A 234 33.13 1.47 66.97
N SER A 235 33.19 0.17 66.67
CA SER A 235 32.92 -0.90 67.62
C SER A 235 34.21 -1.59 68.02
N GLY A 236 34.77 -1.14 69.13
CA GLY A 236 35.92 -1.81 69.79
C GLY A 236 35.63 -3.20 70.36
N GLU A 237 34.38 -3.66 70.50
CA GLU A 237 34.01 -5.02 70.99
C GLU A 237 32.57 -5.35 70.50
N GLY A 238 32.45 -6.11 69.41
CA GLY A 238 31.16 -6.61 68.99
C GLY A 238 31.16 -7.19 67.56
N PHE A 239 32.02 -8.16 67.33
CA PHE A 239 32.17 -8.79 66.02
C PHE A 239 30.93 -9.59 65.58
N VAL A 240 30.71 -9.61 64.26
CA VAL A 240 29.80 -10.45 63.47
C VAL A 240 29.60 -11.80 64.17
N THR A 241 28.40 -12.13 64.57
CA THR A 241 28.10 -13.40 65.21
C THR A 241 28.23 -14.54 64.18
N ARG A 242 28.53 -15.75 64.65
CA ARG A 242 28.62 -16.96 63.81
C ARG A 242 27.34 -17.17 62.99
N GLN A 243 26.22 -16.77 63.58
CA GLN A 243 24.89 -16.85 62.95
C GLN A 243 24.73 -15.89 61.76
N ASP A 244 25.34 -14.71 61.81
CA ASP A 244 25.36 -13.74 60.71
C ASP A 244 26.21 -14.26 59.54
N LEU A 245 27.32 -14.93 59.85
CA LEU A 245 28.19 -15.56 58.85
C LEU A 245 27.50 -16.73 58.13
N GLU A 246 26.77 -17.56 58.86
CA GLU A 246 25.97 -18.66 58.29
C GLU A 246 24.84 -18.14 57.42
N THR A 247 24.19 -17.04 57.82
CA THR A 247 23.14 -16.38 57.03
C THR A 247 23.70 -15.78 55.73
N LEU A 248 24.87 -15.14 55.82
CA LEU A 248 25.58 -14.59 54.65
C LEU A 248 26.03 -15.71 53.68
N GLN A 249 26.55 -16.81 54.21
CA GLN A 249 26.95 -17.96 53.40
C GLN A 249 25.76 -18.59 52.67
N ARG A 250 24.60 -18.73 53.33
CA ARG A 250 23.38 -19.23 52.72
C ARG A 250 22.89 -18.29 51.62
N LEU A 251 22.89 -16.98 51.88
CA LEU A 251 22.49 -15.97 50.88
C LEU A 251 23.42 -16.03 49.65
N ILE A 252 24.72 -16.15 49.83
CA ILE A 252 25.69 -16.28 48.73
C ILE A 252 25.37 -17.52 47.88
N GLN A 253 25.05 -18.67 48.51
CA GLN A 253 24.71 -19.88 47.79
C GLN A 253 23.38 -19.76 47.01
N GLU A 254 22.35 -19.12 47.59
CA GLU A 254 21.07 -18.88 46.95
C GLU A 254 21.24 -17.91 45.78
N PHE A 255 21.97 -16.80 45.94
CA PHE A 255 22.32 -15.87 44.87
C PHE A 255 23.12 -16.53 43.75
N GLN A 256 24.06 -17.43 44.09
CA GLN A 256 24.85 -18.13 43.08
C GLN A 256 24.01 -19.08 42.24
N ALA A 257 23.00 -19.72 42.81
CA ALA A 257 22.04 -20.56 42.10
C ALA A 257 21.13 -19.74 41.20
N GLU A 258 20.61 -18.60 41.69
CA GLU A 258 19.79 -17.70 40.87
C GLU A 258 20.57 -17.03 39.74
N LEU A 259 21.80 -16.58 40.00
CA LEU A 259 22.66 -16.01 38.96
C LEU A 259 22.98 -17.03 37.85
N THR A 260 23.20 -18.31 38.23
CA THR A 260 23.39 -19.37 37.24
C THR A 260 22.14 -19.61 36.40
N THR A 261 20.96 -19.58 37.03
CA THR A 261 19.66 -19.70 36.32
C THR A 261 19.41 -18.50 35.44
N LEU A 262 19.70 -17.30 35.90
CA LEU A 262 19.53 -16.06 35.12
C LEU A 262 20.53 -16.03 33.96
N GLY A 263 21.79 -16.45 34.16
CA GLY A 263 22.78 -16.59 33.09
C GLY A 263 22.29 -17.53 31.99
N ALA A 264 21.80 -18.72 32.35
CA ALA A 264 21.25 -19.66 31.37
C ALA A 264 20.02 -19.13 30.63
N ARG A 265 19.18 -18.30 31.29
CA ARG A 265 18.05 -17.62 30.61
C ARG A 265 18.52 -16.51 29.69
N VAL A 266 19.53 -15.75 30.03
CA VAL A 266 20.15 -14.72 29.18
C VAL A 266 20.79 -15.38 27.95
N ASP A 267 21.59 -16.43 28.13
CA ASP A 267 22.19 -17.18 27.02
C ASP A 267 21.13 -17.76 26.07
N THR A 268 20.00 -18.25 26.62
CA THR A 268 18.87 -18.73 25.83
C THR A 268 18.19 -17.61 25.07
N LEU A 269 18.04 -16.42 25.68
CA LEU A 269 17.47 -15.25 25.03
C LEU A 269 18.41 -14.70 23.95
N GLU A 270 19.71 -14.61 24.23
CA GLU A 270 20.72 -14.20 23.25
C GLU A 270 20.76 -15.17 22.06
N GLY A 271 20.71 -16.48 22.31
CA GLY A 271 20.60 -17.49 21.25
C GLY A 271 19.32 -17.37 20.43
N ARG A 272 18.18 -17.06 21.05
CA ARG A 272 16.92 -16.82 20.34
C ARG A 272 16.93 -15.51 19.55
N VAL A 273 17.55 -14.47 20.08
CA VAL A 273 17.70 -13.18 19.38
C VAL A 273 18.63 -13.36 18.19
N SER A 274 19.79 -14.01 18.34
CA SER A 274 20.70 -14.31 17.24
C SER A 274 20.03 -15.18 16.16
N PHE A 275 19.26 -16.21 16.56
CA PHE A 275 18.48 -17.01 15.62
C PHE A 275 17.43 -16.19 14.88
N LEU A 276 16.73 -15.28 15.58
CA LEU A 276 15.76 -14.38 14.97
C LEU A 276 16.42 -13.37 14.03
N GLU A 277 17.60 -12.85 14.39
CA GLU A 277 18.37 -11.92 13.54
C GLU A 277 18.91 -12.61 12.28
N GLU A 278 19.41 -13.85 12.39
CA GLU A 278 19.87 -14.65 11.24
C GLU A 278 18.74 -15.08 10.30
N HIS A 279 17.52 -15.27 10.84
CA HIS A 279 16.35 -15.73 10.08
C HIS A 279 15.34 -14.62 9.82
N GLN A 280 15.54 -13.39 10.30
CA GLN A 280 14.72 -12.24 9.91
C GLN A 280 15.11 -11.77 8.52
N PHE A 281 14.14 -11.81 7.62
CA PHE A 281 14.18 -11.11 6.35
C PHE A 281 14.40 -9.62 6.63
N SER A 282 15.62 -9.15 6.57
CA SER A 282 16.11 -7.79 6.81
C SER A 282 15.27 -6.92 7.77
N THR A 283 15.82 -6.37 8.81
CA THR A 283 15.15 -5.43 9.73
C THR A 283 14.57 -4.20 9.01
N THR A 284 15.04 -3.90 7.80
CA THR A 284 14.63 -2.77 6.96
C THR A 284 13.52 -3.11 5.96
N THR A 285 13.28 -4.39 5.66
CA THR A 285 12.30 -4.82 4.68
C THR A 285 11.26 -5.75 5.31
N LYS A 286 9.97 -5.43 5.13
CA LYS A 286 8.84 -6.26 5.55
C LYS A 286 8.14 -6.81 4.34
N LEU A 287 7.82 -8.12 4.35
CA LEU A 287 6.95 -8.75 3.37
C LEU A 287 5.50 -8.66 3.86
N ASN A 288 4.63 -8.11 3.02
CA ASN A 288 3.18 -8.15 3.20
C ASN A 288 2.57 -8.82 1.96
N ALA A 289 1.96 -9.94 2.14
CA ALA A 289 1.39 -10.71 1.03
C ALA A 289 -0.14 -10.73 1.07
N GLU A 290 -0.72 -10.77 -0.11
CA GLU A 290 -2.15 -10.96 -0.34
C GLU A 290 -2.32 -12.06 -1.39
N VAL A 291 -3.10 -13.09 -1.06
CA VAL A 291 -3.47 -14.16 -1.99
C VAL A 291 -4.99 -14.24 -2.05
N ILE A 292 -5.54 -14.27 -3.25
CA ILE A 292 -6.97 -14.40 -3.52
C ILE A 292 -7.20 -15.70 -4.27
N PHE A 293 -8.19 -16.47 -3.82
CA PHE A 293 -8.86 -17.49 -4.60
C PHE A 293 -10.31 -17.07 -4.77
N ALA A 294 -10.83 -17.14 -6.00
CA ALA A 294 -12.20 -16.77 -6.26
C ALA A 294 -12.87 -17.80 -7.19
N VAL A 295 -14.10 -18.15 -6.85
CA VAL A 295 -15.02 -18.81 -7.78
C VAL A 295 -16.01 -17.76 -8.23
N SER A 296 -16.12 -17.56 -9.53
CA SER A 296 -16.98 -16.54 -10.12
C SER A 296 -17.74 -17.11 -11.31
N ASP A 297 -18.94 -16.58 -11.50
CA ASP A 297 -19.84 -16.97 -12.60
C ASP A 297 -20.58 -15.74 -13.10
N LEU A 298 -20.90 -15.71 -14.40
CA LEU A 298 -21.70 -14.68 -15.02
C LEU A 298 -22.98 -15.29 -15.62
N PHE A 299 -24.12 -14.81 -15.15
CA PHE A 299 -25.44 -15.19 -15.62
C PHE A 299 -26.04 -14.01 -16.38
N GLY A 300 -26.62 -14.30 -17.53
CA GLY A 300 -27.30 -13.31 -18.36
C GLY A 300 -28.05 -14.00 -19.48
N GLY A 301 -28.67 -13.22 -20.34
CA GLY A 301 -29.44 -13.69 -21.48
C GLY A 301 -28.74 -13.39 -22.81
N GLN A 302 -29.30 -12.44 -23.57
CA GLN A 302 -28.90 -12.13 -24.92
C GLN A 302 -28.49 -10.66 -25.06
N ASP A 303 -27.67 -10.40 -26.07
CA ASP A 303 -27.35 -9.04 -26.49
C ASP A 303 -28.51 -8.44 -27.34
N ALA A 304 -28.41 -7.16 -27.62
CA ALA A 304 -29.38 -6.44 -28.44
C ALA A 304 -29.58 -7.01 -29.87
N ASN A 305 -28.73 -7.93 -30.29
CA ASN A 305 -28.82 -8.61 -31.60
C ASN A 305 -29.31 -10.08 -31.45
N ASN A 306 -29.83 -10.46 -30.29
CA ASN A 306 -30.27 -11.80 -29.92
C ASN A 306 -29.15 -12.87 -29.97
N ASN A 307 -27.91 -12.46 -29.71
CA ASN A 307 -26.85 -13.44 -29.49
C ASN A 307 -26.75 -13.78 -27.98
N ASP A 308 -26.71 -15.05 -27.62
CA ASP A 308 -26.49 -15.48 -26.25
C ASP A 308 -25.16 -14.95 -25.74
N TYR A 309 -25.10 -14.56 -24.48
CA TYR A 309 -23.84 -14.20 -23.84
C TYR A 309 -22.87 -15.38 -23.86
N SER A 310 -21.64 -15.12 -24.30
CA SER A 310 -20.63 -16.18 -24.50
C SER A 310 -19.45 -16.01 -23.55
N ASN A 311 -18.70 -17.11 -23.31
CA ASN A 311 -17.55 -17.16 -22.40
C ASN A 311 -17.92 -16.64 -20.99
N ASN A 312 -18.98 -17.17 -20.46
CA ASN A 312 -19.58 -16.80 -19.16
C ASN A 312 -19.61 -17.95 -18.15
N GLU A 313 -18.90 -19.04 -18.43
CA GLU A 313 -18.84 -20.24 -17.56
C GLU A 313 -18.23 -19.95 -16.18
N THR A 314 -18.59 -20.80 -15.21
CA THR A 314 -18.01 -20.74 -13.86
C THR A 314 -16.50 -20.92 -13.90
N VAL A 315 -15.77 -20.00 -13.29
CA VAL A 315 -14.30 -19.98 -13.27
C VAL A 315 -13.75 -20.05 -11.86
N LEU A 316 -12.61 -20.77 -11.70
CA LEU A 316 -11.77 -20.69 -10.52
C LEU A 316 -10.54 -19.85 -10.85
N GLN A 317 -10.34 -18.80 -10.09
CA GLN A 317 -9.37 -17.74 -10.38
C GLN A 317 -8.50 -17.47 -9.16
N ASP A 318 -7.27 -17.01 -9.42
CA ASP A 318 -6.35 -16.62 -8.36
C ASP A 318 -5.61 -15.32 -8.66
N ARG A 319 -5.15 -14.65 -7.60
CA ARG A 319 -4.21 -13.54 -7.65
C ARG A 319 -3.29 -13.55 -6.45
N VAL A 320 -2.01 -13.39 -6.69
CA VAL A 320 -0.97 -13.27 -5.67
C VAL A 320 -0.32 -11.89 -5.76
N ARG A 321 -0.14 -11.22 -4.62
CA ARG A 321 0.61 -9.96 -4.48
C ARG A 321 1.60 -10.07 -3.35
N LEU A 322 2.88 -9.83 -3.63
CA LEU A 322 3.96 -9.78 -2.66
C LEU A 322 4.49 -8.34 -2.58
N ASN A 323 4.26 -7.66 -1.46
CA ASN A 323 4.75 -6.31 -1.23
C ASN A 323 5.98 -6.38 -0.32
N PHE A 324 7.13 -6.00 -0.85
CA PHE A 324 8.35 -5.75 -0.09
C PHE A 324 8.39 -4.27 0.27
N ASP A 325 8.10 -3.96 1.52
CA ASP A 325 8.12 -2.60 2.06
C ASP A 325 9.44 -2.38 2.80
N THR A 326 10.35 -1.63 2.19
CA THR A 326 11.67 -1.29 2.74
C THR A 326 11.67 0.15 3.24
N SER A 327 12.20 0.39 4.42
CA SER A 327 12.42 1.72 4.98
C SER A 327 13.90 1.92 5.31
N PHE A 328 14.47 3.05 4.88
CA PHE A 328 15.88 3.40 5.12
C PHE A 328 16.03 4.34 6.31
N THR A 329 15.00 5.14 6.61
CA THR A 329 15.01 6.19 7.64
C THR A 329 13.98 5.96 8.74
N GLY A 330 13.19 4.88 8.66
CA GLY A 330 12.06 4.61 9.54
C GLY A 330 10.80 5.44 9.24
N ARG A 331 10.89 6.48 8.39
CA ARG A 331 9.79 7.38 8.02
C ARG A 331 9.45 7.34 6.54
N ASP A 332 10.30 6.76 5.72
CA ASP A 332 10.15 6.52 4.28
C ASP A 332 9.66 5.11 3.99
N ARG A 333 9.28 4.85 2.74
CA ARG A 333 8.91 3.52 2.27
C ARG A 333 9.22 3.37 0.78
N LEU A 334 10.08 2.41 0.46
CA LEU A 334 10.23 1.85 -0.87
C LEU A 334 9.37 0.60 -0.96
N ARG A 335 8.33 0.62 -1.80
CA ARG A 335 7.51 -0.56 -2.10
C ARG A 335 7.91 -1.16 -3.43
N THR A 336 8.31 -2.42 -3.38
CA THR A 336 8.45 -3.29 -4.55
C THR A 336 7.32 -4.31 -4.50
N ARG A 337 6.40 -4.30 -5.48
CA ARG A 337 5.31 -5.28 -5.55
C ARG A 337 5.52 -6.21 -6.72
N LEU A 338 5.54 -7.50 -6.43
CA LEU A 338 5.42 -8.57 -7.42
C LEU A 338 3.99 -9.07 -7.44
N GLN A 339 3.47 -9.36 -8.63
CA GLN A 339 2.09 -9.79 -8.82
C GLN A 339 2.00 -10.87 -9.89
N ALA A 340 1.10 -11.84 -9.67
CA ALA A 340 0.73 -12.87 -10.62
C ALA A 340 -0.77 -13.19 -10.47
N GLY A 341 -1.44 -13.63 -11.53
CA GLY A 341 -2.83 -14.03 -11.46
C GLY A 341 -3.43 -14.48 -12.79
N ASN A 342 -4.55 -15.16 -12.69
CA ASN A 342 -5.32 -15.67 -13.83
C ASN A 342 -6.79 -15.18 -13.84
N VAL A 343 -7.10 -14.08 -13.12
CA VAL A 343 -8.45 -13.54 -13.05
C VAL A 343 -8.82 -12.90 -14.38
N ALA A 344 -9.37 -13.71 -15.29
CA ALA A 344 -9.81 -13.30 -16.61
C ALA A 344 -11.15 -12.53 -16.53
N THR A 345 -11.36 -11.66 -17.51
CA THR A 345 -12.63 -10.95 -17.70
C THR A 345 -13.63 -11.87 -18.41
N PHE A 346 -14.88 -11.90 -17.97
CA PHE A 346 -15.96 -12.62 -18.66
C PHE A 346 -16.20 -12.08 -20.07
N GLY A 347 -16.66 -12.94 -20.99
CA GLY A 347 -16.86 -12.61 -22.38
C GLY A 347 -17.66 -11.34 -22.66
N PRO A 348 -18.85 -11.14 -22.07
CA PRO A 348 -19.63 -9.91 -22.25
C PRO A 348 -18.90 -8.63 -21.84
N LEU A 349 -17.87 -8.72 -20.99
CA LEU A 349 -17.11 -7.61 -20.42
C LEU A 349 -15.73 -7.40 -21.09
N THR A 350 -15.31 -8.25 -22.03
CA THR A 350 -13.93 -8.27 -22.54
C THR A 350 -13.62 -7.23 -23.62
N GLY A 351 -14.58 -6.85 -24.41
CA GLY A 351 -14.30 -6.12 -25.64
C GLY A 351 -13.95 -7.02 -26.84
N SER A 352 -14.22 -8.33 -26.79
CA SER A 352 -14.07 -9.25 -27.93
C SER A 352 -14.99 -8.92 -29.09
N THR A 353 -14.64 -9.33 -30.32
CA THR A 353 -15.47 -9.12 -31.51
C THR A 353 -16.47 -10.27 -31.76
N SER A 354 -16.47 -11.30 -30.92
CA SER A 354 -17.38 -12.44 -31.05
C SER A 354 -18.81 -12.04 -30.67
N PRO A 355 -19.84 -12.59 -31.32
CA PRO A 355 -21.24 -12.39 -30.94
C PRO A 355 -21.47 -12.79 -29.46
N GLY A 356 -22.32 -12.03 -28.75
CA GLY A 356 -22.59 -12.23 -27.33
C GLY A 356 -21.42 -11.88 -26.40
N SER A 357 -20.31 -11.37 -26.96
CA SER A 357 -19.18 -10.82 -26.22
C SER A 357 -19.09 -9.31 -26.44
N ASN A 358 -18.33 -8.61 -25.56
CA ASN A 358 -18.08 -7.18 -25.72
C ASN A 358 -19.33 -6.29 -25.65
N ILE A 359 -20.21 -6.60 -24.74
CA ILE A 359 -21.44 -5.83 -24.52
C ILE A 359 -21.11 -4.53 -23.79
N THR A 360 -20.31 -4.65 -22.74
CA THR A 360 -19.95 -3.53 -21.84
C THR A 360 -18.56 -3.74 -21.24
N ARG A 361 -18.09 -2.80 -20.44
CA ARG A 361 -16.99 -2.96 -19.49
C ARG A 361 -17.43 -2.74 -18.03
N GLU A 362 -18.73 -2.64 -17.82
CA GLU A 362 -19.32 -2.59 -16.47
C GLU A 362 -19.15 -3.92 -15.74
N GLY A 363 -19.31 -3.93 -14.44
CA GLY A 363 -19.31 -5.15 -13.62
C GLY A 363 -17.96 -5.87 -13.49
N ARG A 364 -16.87 -5.32 -14.03
CA ARG A 364 -15.54 -5.94 -13.91
C ARG A 364 -15.13 -6.13 -12.45
N LEU A 365 -14.51 -7.28 -12.14
CA LEU A 365 -14.08 -7.60 -10.79
C LEU A 365 -12.96 -6.68 -10.32
N GLY A 366 -13.02 -6.26 -9.05
CA GLY A 366 -12.06 -5.34 -8.44
C GLY A 366 -10.64 -5.91 -8.33
N PHE A 367 -10.52 -7.22 -8.34
CA PHE A 367 -9.26 -7.97 -8.24
C PHE A 367 -8.80 -8.58 -9.58
N GLU A 368 -9.41 -8.20 -10.68
CA GLU A 368 -9.10 -8.69 -12.03
C GLU A 368 -7.63 -8.46 -12.40
N LEU A 369 -6.99 -9.53 -12.84
CA LEU A 369 -5.63 -9.60 -13.35
C LEU A 369 -5.47 -10.92 -14.10
N ASN A 370 -5.09 -10.87 -15.37
CA ASN A 370 -4.76 -12.08 -16.13
C ASN A 370 -3.44 -11.87 -16.88
N ASN A 371 -2.37 -12.37 -16.29
CA ASN A 371 -1.04 -12.45 -16.90
C ASN A 371 -0.53 -13.90 -16.99
N GLY A 372 -1.47 -14.88 -16.94
CA GLY A 372 -1.15 -16.29 -17.04
C GLY A 372 -0.37 -16.84 -15.84
N ASN A 373 -0.48 -16.19 -14.69
CA ASN A 373 0.31 -16.46 -13.47
C ASN A 373 1.81 -16.19 -13.62
N ASP A 374 2.23 -15.39 -14.64
CA ASP A 374 3.59 -14.90 -14.75
C ASP A 374 3.87 -13.85 -13.65
N ILE A 375 5.05 -13.94 -13.05
CA ILE A 375 5.43 -12.98 -12.01
C ILE A 375 5.94 -11.70 -12.66
N GLU A 376 5.25 -10.58 -12.39
CA GLU A 376 5.58 -9.26 -12.91
C GLU A 376 5.92 -8.29 -11.79
N LEU A 377 6.85 -7.35 -12.06
CA LEU A 377 7.05 -6.17 -11.25
C LEU A 377 5.87 -5.22 -11.50
N GLU A 378 4.82 -5.31 -10.67
CA GLU A 378 3.61 -4.50 -10.84
C GLU A 378 3.82 -3.09 -10.34
N LYS A 379 4.60 -2.91 -9.24
CA LYS A 379 4.78 -1.59 -8.65
C LYS A 379 6.19 -1.38 -8.11
N LEU A 380 6.78 -0.23 -8.45
CA LEU A 380 8.01 0.27 -7.83
C LEU A 380 7.78 1.73 -7.43
N TRP A 381 7.64 1.95 -6.12
CA TRP A 381 7.22 3.22 -5.54
C TRP A 381 8.03 3.58 -4.31
N TYR A 382 8.59 4.80 -4.29
CA TYR A 382 9.27 5.37 -3.13
C TYR A 382 8.50 6.57 -2.59
N ARG A 383 8.22 6.54 -1.29
CA ARG A 383 7.53 7.60 -0.56
C ARG A 383 8.39 8.07 0.61
N PHE A 384 8.57 9.38 0.74
CA PHE A 384 9.31 9.96 1.87
C PHE A 384 8.69 11.29 2.31
N PRO A 385 8.74 11.62 3.62
CA PRO A 385 8.36 12.93 4.11
C PRO A 385 9.46 13.94 3.75
N LEU A 386 9.10 14.99 3.02
CA LEU A 386 9.98 16.14 2.76
C LEU A 386 9.99 17.09 3.96
N SER A 387 8.84 17.20 4.64
CA SER A 387 8.64 17.95 5.88
C SER A 387 7.44 17.36 6.63
N ASP A 388 7.11 17.91 7.80
CA ASP A 388 5.90 17.51 8.53
C ASP A 388 4.59 17.83 7.78
N LEU A 389 4.65 18.76 6.83
CA LEU A 389 3.51 19.18 6.01
C LEU A 389 3.48 18.54 4.62
N ALA A 390 4.60 17.98 4.13
CA ALA A 390 4.75 17.53 2.76
C ALA A 390 5.31 16.11 2.69
N THR A 391 4.64 15.26 1.91
CA THR A 391 5.11 13.90 1.56
C THR A 391 5.27 13.82 0.05
N VAL A 392 6.41 13.33 -0.41
CA VAL A 392 6.73 13.12 -1.82
C VAL A 392 6.57 11.65 -2.18
N HIS A 393 6.03 11.40 -3.36
CA HIS A 393 5.82 10.08 -3.96
C HIS A 393 6.54 10.03 -5.31
N LEU A 394 7.42 9.05 -5.50
CA LEU A 394 8.15 8.81 -6.74
C LEU A 394 7.81 7.42 -7.25
N PHE A 395 7.35 7.34 -8.47
CA PHE A 395 6.94 6.08 -9.10
C PHE A 395 7.83 5.79 -10.31
N ALA A 396 8.47 4.64 -10.29
CA ALA A 396 9.23 4.15 -11.44
C ALA A 396 8.39 3.19 -12.31
N ASN A 397 7.40 2.51 -11.71
CA ASN A 397 6.51 1.57 -12.41
C ASN A 397 5.17 1.42 -11.67
N GLY A 398 4.09 1.21 -12.41
CA GLY A 398 2.77 0.81 -11.91
C GLY A 398 2.05 1.88 -11.07
N ALA A 399 2.37 3.17 -11.26
CA ALA A 399 1.70 4.25 -10.56
C ALA A 399 0.24 4.36 -10.98
N ASN A 400 -0.61 4.62 -10.00
CA ASN A 400 -1.98 5.07 -10.21
C ASN A 400 -2.28 6.19 -9.19
N PHE A 401 -3.26 7.04 -9.49
CA PHE A 401 -3.63 8.11 -8.55
C PHE A 401 -4.17 7.57 -7.23
N ASP A 402 -4.86 6.42 -7.24
CA ASP A 402 -5.35 5.74 -6.04
C ASP A 402 -4.24 5.24 -5.08
N ASP A 403 -2.96 5.36 -5.46
CA ASP A 403 -1.85 5.01 -4.58
C ASP A 403 -1.53 6.08 -3.52
N PHE A 404 -1.84 7.34 -3.80
CA PHE A 404 -1.40 8.44 -2.93
C PHE A 404 -2.45 9.51 -2.61
N VAL A 405 -3.58 9.58 -3.36
CA VAL A 405 -4.70 10.47 -3.03
C VAL A 405 -5.74 9.74 -2.17
N PRO A 406 -6.44 10.42 -1.26
CA PRO A 406 -7.57 9.83 -0.55
C PRO A 406 -8.77 9.66 -1.49
N LEU A 407 -9.38 8.47 -1.48
CA LEU A 407 -10.49 8.07 -2.35
C LEU A 407 -11.86 8.17 -1.69
N LEU A 408 -11.95 8.63 -0.48
CA LEU A 408 -13.14 8.83 0.35
C LEU A 408 -14.14 7.65 0.39
N ASN A 409 -13.68 6.43 0.14
CA ASN A 409 -14.44 5.19 0.26
C ASN A 409 -13.68 4.14 1.11
N PRO A 410 -13.35 4.46 2.37
CA PRO A 410 -12.34 3.74 3.15
C PRO A 410 -12.65 2.28 3.41
N SER A 411 -13.94 1.88 3.41
CA SER A 411 -14.34 0.49 3.65
C SER A 411 -14.33 -0.38 2.39
N LEU A 412 -14.46 0.21 1.19
CA LEU A 412 -14.67 -0.50 -0.06
C LEU A 412 -13.57 -0.31 -1.11
N GLU A 413 -12.62 0.61 -0.92
CA GLU A 413 -11.58 0.95 -1.92
C GLU A 413 -10.60 -0.19 -2.24
N SER A 414 -10.37 -1.11 -1.30
CA SER A 414 -9.40 -2.19 -1.45
C SER A 414 -9.81 -3.21 -2.52
N SER A 415 -8.92 -3.53 -3.45
CA SER A 415 -9.19 -4.54 -4.48
C SER A 415 -9.26 -5.97 -3.96
N GLY A 416 -8.64 -6.26 -2.82
CA GLY A 416 -8.61 -7.61 -2.24
C GLY A 416 -9.60 -7.84 -1.12
N SER A 417 -10.04 -6.78 -0.43
CA SER A 417 -10.88 -6.90 0.77
C SER A 417 -12.07 -5.92 0.81
N GLY A 418 -12.17 -5.02 -0.17
CA GLY A 418 -13.29 -4.09 -0.33
C GLY A 418 -14.36 -4.63 -1.28
N SER A 419 -14.95 -3.72 -2.07
CA SER A 419 -15.92 -4.03 -3.13
C SER A 419 -15.45 -5.18 -4.02
N ILE A 420 -16.39 -6.01 -4.47
CA ILE A 420 -16.08 -7.10 -5.41
C ILE A 420 -15.95 -6.57 -6.83
N SER A 421 -16.64 -5.47 -7.17
CA SER A 421 -16.49 -4.81 -8.45
C SER A 421 -15.37 -3.77 -8.47
N ARG A 422 -14.89 -3.47 -9.67
CA ARG A 422 -13.96 -2.36 -9.93
C ARG A 422 -14.62 -1.00 -9.71
N PHE A 423 -15.90 -0.87 -10.07
CA PHE A 423 -16.68 0.35 -9.94
C PHE A 423 -16.90 0.73 -8.47
N GLY A 424 -17.33 -0.22 -7.63
CA GLY A 424 -17.66 0.04 -6.23
C GLY A 424 -16.48 0.44 -5.35
N ARG A 425 -15.25 0.41 -5.87
CA ARG A 425 -14.05 0.80 -5.11
C ARG A 425 -13.91 2.31 -4.97
N TYR A 426 -14.03 3.06 -6.04
CA TYR A 426 -13.87 4.53 -6.09
C TYR A 426 -14.27 5.11 -7.44
N ASN A 427 -14.36 6.43 -7.52
CA ASN A 427 -14.72 7.16 -8.72
C ASN A 427 -13.82 6.76 -9.92
N PRO A 428 -14.40 6.28 -11.03
CA PRO A 428 -13.66 5.87 -12.21
C PRO A 428 -12.72 6.91 -12.82
N ILE A 429 -12.91 8.21 -12.55
CA ILE A 429 -12.04 9.27 -13.10
C ILE A 429 -10.57 9.10 -12.71
N TYR A 430 -10.26 8.47 -11.55
CA TYR A 430 -8.86 8.23 -11.14
C TYR A 430 -8.10 7.25 -12.03
N ARG A 431 -8.78 6.59 -12.97
CA ARG A 431 -8.18 5.62 -13.91
C ARG A 431 -7.90 6.20 -15.29
N VAL A 432 -8.32 7.47 -15.54
CA VAL A 432 -8.23 8.05 -16.89
C VAL A 432 -6.80 8.40 -17.30
N GLY A 433 -6.52 8.22 -18.59
CA GLY A 433 -5.27 8.64 -19.23
C GLY A 433 -4.06 7.76 -18.93
N GLY A 434 -2.89 8.29 -19.20
CA GLY A 434 -1.61 7.57 -18.99
C GLY A 434 -1.19 7.60 -17.54
N GLN A 435 -1.02 6.44 -16.91
CA GLN A 435 -0.58 6.30 -15.52
C GLN A 435 0.36 5.11 -15.41
N ASN A 436 1.64 5.35 -15.11
CA ASN A 436 2.63 4.29 -14.87
C ASN A 436 3.83 4.77 -14.07
N ALA A 437 4.53 5.82 -14.52
CA ALA A 437 5.71 6.36 -13.87
C ALA A 437 5.56 7.87 -13.63
N GLY A 438 6.09 8.39 -12.53
CA GLY A 438 5.96 9.82 -12.27
C GLY A 438 6.20 10.22 -10.84
N ALA A 439 5.59 11.33 -10.45
CA ALA A 439 5.72 11.87 -9.10
C ALA A 439 4.41 12.48 -8.60
N GLY A 440 4.25 12.46 -7.28
CA GLY A 440 3.18 13.16 -6.58
C GLY A 440 3.70 13.84 -5.32
N ILE A 441 2.96 14.82 -4.85
CA ILE A 441 3.18 15.48 -3.57
C ILE A 441 1.87 15.62 -2.83
N SER A 442 1.86 15.23 -1.57
CA SER A 442 0.74 15.39 -0.64
C SER A 442 1.09 16.43 0.39
N LEU A 443 0.31 17.50 0.48
CA LEU A 443 0.47 18.60 1.40
C LEU A 443 -0.63 18.56 2.47
N GLY A 444 -0.29 18.82 3.72
CA GLY A 444 -1.26 18.88 4.81
C GLY A 444 -1.86 17.53 5.19
N THR A 445 -1.13 16.43 5.09
CA THR A 445 -1.63 15.06 5.39
C THR A 445 -2.13 14.88 6.82
N LYS A 446 -1.74 15.75 7.75
CA LYS A 446 -2.21 15.80 9.15
C LYS A 446 -3.14 16.98 9.43
N SER A 447 -3.49 17.76 8.41
CA SER A 447 -4.35 18.93 8.49
C SER A 447 -5.78 18.57 8.07
N PRO A 448 -6.81 19.32 8.54
CA PRO A 448 -8.15 19.19 8.01
C PRO A 448 -8.27 19.47 6.50
N ILE A 449 -7.34 20.24 5.94
CA ILE A 449 -7.23 20.49 4.50
C ILE A 449 -5.96 19.82 3.99
N ARG A 450 -6.13 18.94 3.01
CA ARG A 450 -5.07 18.26 2.31
C ARG A 450 -5.14 18.60 0.82
N VAL A 451 -3.98 18.82 0.22
CA VAL A 451 -3.83 19.06 -1.22
C VAL A 451 -2.89 18.01 -1.79
N ASP A 452 -3.34 17.31 -2.81
CA ASP A 452 -2.55 16.31 -3.53
C ASP A 452 -2.36 16.77 -4.98
N LEU A 453 -1.13 16.74 -5.45
CA LEU A 453 -0.75 17.05 -6.82
C LEU A 453 0.05 15.88 -7.37
N GLY A 454 -0.17 15.52 -8.63
CA GLY A 454 0.55 14.43 -9.28
C GLY A 454 0.68 14.59 -10.78
N TYR A 455 1.79 14.07 -11.31
CA TYR A 455 2.02 13.88 -12.73
C TYR A 455 2.48 12.45 -12.97
N LEU A 456 1.75 11.73 -13.80
CA LEU A 456 2.04 10.35 -14.16
C LEU A 456 2.11 10.22 -15.69
N ALA A 457 3.22 9.73 -16.21
CA ALA A 457 3.38 9.35 -17.61
C ALA A 457 2.88 7.92 -17.83
N GLY A 458 2.44 7.63 -19.04
CA GLY A 458 1.91 6.32 -19.42
C GLY A 458 2.98 5.22 -19.57
N ASN A 459 2.55 4.04 -20.04
CA ASN A 459 3.42 2.84 -20.14
C ASN A 459 4.64 3.00 -21.05
N ASN A 460 4.60 3.93 -22.00
CA ASN A 460 5.71 4.25 -22.89
C ASN A 460 6.66 5.34 -22.35
N ALA A 461 6.59 5.67 -21.06
CA ALA A 461 7.42 6.69 -20.43
C ALA A 461 8.94 6.41 -20.55
N SER A 462 9.34 5.15 -20.59
CA SER A 462 10.73 4.71 -20.74
C SER A 462 11.18 4.55 -22.20
N ASN A 463 10.28 4.72 -23.19
CA ASN A 463 10.59 4.58 -24.59
C ASN A 463 11.12 5.92 -25.14
N PRO A 464 12.34 5.96 -25.77
CA PRO A 464 12.89 7.20 -26.34
C PRO A 464 12.35 7.56 -27.73
N GLY A 465 11.40 6.77 -28.27
CA GLY A 465 10.81 6.99 -29.61
C GLY A 465 9.93 8.25 -29.71
N GLU A 466 9.46 8.55 -30.92
CA GLU A 466 8.51 9.62 -31.19
C GLU A 466 7.17 9.31 -30.48
N ASP A 467 6.46 10.34 -30.03
CA ASP A 467 5.19 10.26 -29.29
C ASP A 467 5.24 9.35 -28.02
N ALA A 468 6.44 9.18 -27.47
CA ALA A 468 6.75 8.41 -26.29
C ALA A 468 7.59 9.22 -25.31
N GLY A 469 8.06 8.56 -24.24
CA GLY A 469 8.88 9.18 -23.20
C GLY A 469 8.07 9.91 -22.14
N PHE A 470 8.78 10.46 -21.17
CA PHE A 470 8.16 10.96 -19.94
C PHE A 470 7.27 12.20 -20.15
N PHE A 471 7.58 13.08 -21.09
CA PHE A 471 6.85 14.33 -21.34
C PHE A 471 6.15 14.42 -22.70
N LYS A 472 6.54 13.59 -23.69
CA LYS A 472 5.93 13.62 -25.02
C LYS A 472 4.91 12.50 -25.25
N GLY A 473 4.97 11.44 -24.43
CA GLY A 473 4.01 10.35 -24.47
C GLY A 473 2.70 10.67 -23.79
N SER A 474 1.88 9.65 -23.59
CA SER A 474 0.63 9.77 -22.83
C SER A 474 0.94 10.12 -21.36
N TYR A 475 0.11 10.97 -20.77
CA TYR A 475 0.24 11.38 -19.37
C TYR A 475 -1.09 11.73 -18.72
N SER A 476 -1.10 11.82 -17.41
CA SER A 476 -2.17 12.41 -16.60
C SER A 476 -1.59 13.28 -15.49
N ALA A 477 -2.20 14.43 -15.25
CA ALA A 477 -1.86 15.35 -14.18
C ALA A 477 -3.08 15.57 -13.29
N LEU A 478 -2.93 15.39 -11.98
CA LEU A 478 -4.01 15.47 -10.99
C LEU A 478 -3.76 16.60 -10.00
N GLY A 479 -4.84 17.31 -9.67
CA GLY A 479 -4.95 18.16 -8.49
C GLY A 479 -6.21 17.80 -7.71
N GLN A 480 -6.04 17.54 -6.41
CA GLN A 480 -7.15 17.23 -5.50
C GLN A 480 -7.05 18.06 -4.23
N VAL A 481 -8.18 18.59 -3.79
CA VAL A 481 -8.33 19.21 -2.46
C VAL A 481 -9.30 18.38 -1.66
N THR A 482 -8.84 17.91 -0.50
CA THR A 482 -9.65 17.15 0.45
C THR A 482 -9.84 17.97 1.72
N PHE A 483 -11.09 18.10 2.16
CA PHE A 483 -11.45 18.72 3.44
C PHE A 483 -12.02 17.66 4.37
N GLN A 484 -11.34 17.42 5.48
CA GLN A 484 -11.70 16.44 6.50
C GLN A 484 -11.63 17.08 7.88
N PRO A 485 -12.69 17.82 8.30
CA PRO A 485 -12.71 18.52 9.58
C PRO A 485 -12.81 17.55 10.77
N SER A 486 -13.27 16.32 10.55
CA SER A 486 -13.40 15.28 11.56
C SER A 486 -13.27 13.90 10.95
N SER A 487 -13.16 12.87 11.78
CA SER A 487 -13.19 11.48 11.33
C SER A 487 -14.55 11.02 10.78
N ALA A 488 -15.61 11.80 11.06
CA ALA A 488 -16.97 11.48 10.63
C ALA A 488 -17.32 12.03 9.24
N PHE A 489 -16.61 13.05 8.76
CA PHE A 489 -16.96 13.71 7.50
C PHE A 489 -15.71 14.06 6.70
N SER A 490 -15.75 13.74 5.41
CA SER A 490 -14.75 14.17 4.43
C SER A 490 -15.41 14.47 3.09
N ILE A 491 -14.86 15.44 2.37
CA ILE A 491 -15.25 15.81 1.03
C ILE A 491 -14.00 16.14 0.22
N ALA A 492 -13.97 15.75 -1.06
CA ALA A 492 -12.87 16.06 -1.97
C ALA A 492 -13.40 16.57 -3.32
N ALA A 493 -12.65 17.51 -3.89
CA ALA A 493 -12.81 17.96 -5.26
C ALA A 493 -11.52 17.66 -6.04
N THR A 494 -11.68 17.00 -7.19
CA THR A 494 -10.57 16.48 -8.00
C THR A 494 -10.67 17.00 -9.42
N TYR A 495 -9.53 17.40 -9.98
CA TYR A 495 -9.37 17.67 -11.40
C TYR A 495 -8.22 16.84 -11.96
N ILE A 496 -8.45 16.20 -13.10
CA ILE A 496 -7.44 15.42 -13.82
C ILE A 496 -7.39 15.90 -15.26
N HIS A 497 -6.22 16.34 -15.69
CA HIS A 497 -5.91 16.61 -17.09
C HIS A 497 -5.11 15.46 -17.67
N SER A 498 -5.51 14.92 -18.80
CA SER A 498 -4.84 13.80 -19.46
C SER A 498 -4.61 14.05 -20.94
N TYR A 499 -3.57 13.43 -21.47
CA TYR A 499 -3.26 13.39 -22.89
C TYR A 499 -2.88 11.97 -23.26
N VAL A 500 -3.48 11.44 -24.31
CA VAL A 500 -3.21 10.11 -24.84
C VAL A 500 -2.80 10.26 -26.31
N THR A 501 -1.57 9.88 -26.63
CA THR A 501 -0.97 10.11 -27.96
C THR A 501 -1.62 9.28 -29.05
N ASN A 502 -1.84 7.99 -28.78
CA ASN A 502 -2.54 7.08 -29.70
C ASN A 502 -3.28 6.02 -28.88
N PRO A 503 -4.61 6.11 -28.77
CA PRO A 503 -5.42 5.14 -28.03
C PRO A 503 -5.32 3.69 -28.53
N ASP A 504 -4.91 3.47 -29.78
CA ASP A 504 -4.79 2.12 -30.37
C ASP A 504 -3.44 1.44 -30.14
N SER A 505 -2.38 2.21 -29.89
CA SER A 505 -1.02 1.67 -29.76
C SER A 505 -0.79 0.84 -28.48
N LEU A 506 -1.81 0.68 -27.66
CA LEU A 506 -1.76 0.04 -26.36
C LEU A 506 -2.54 -1.29 -26.33
N ALA A 507 -2.65 -1.95 -27.47
CA ALA A 507 -3.33 -3.25 -27.68
C ALA A 507 -2.73 -4.43 -26.88
N GLY A 508 -1.85 -4.20 -25.91
CA GLY A 508 -1.29 -5.25 -25.04
C GLY A 508 -1.83 -5.24 -23.61
N ASN A 509 -2.42 -4.13 -23.14
CA ASN A 509 -2.91 -4.03 -21.78
C ASN A 509 -4.12 -3.11 -21.70
N ALA A 510 -5.28 -3.64 -22.04
CA ALA A 510 -6.57 -2.96 -21.88
C ALA A 510 -6.87 -2.56 -20.40
N ALA A 511 -6.03 -2.98 -19.47
CA ALA A 511 -6.09 -2.61 -18.07
C ALA A 511 -5.34 -1.31 -17.73
N LEU A 512 -4.44 -0.80 -18.60
CA LEU A 512 -3.48 0.24 -18.24
C LEU A 512 -3.41 1.41 -19.26
N GLY A 513 -4.51 1.76 -19.92
CA GLY A 513 -4.63 3.12 -20.40
C GLY A 513 -3.97 3.47 -21.73
N GLY A 514 -4.50 2.93 -22.80
CA GLY A 514 -4.38 3.48 -24.14
C GLY A 514 -5.66 4.13 -24.63
N SER A 515 -6.58 4.31 -23.75
CA SER A 515 -7.81 5.05 -24.00
C SER A 515 -7.93 6.13 -22.93
N LEU A 516 -8.80 7.08 -23.07
CA LEU A 516 -9.20 7.93 -21.95
C LEU A 516 -9.75 7.08 -20.79
N GLY A 517 -9.88 5.81 -20.97
CA GLY A 517 -10.58 4.74 -20.28
C GLY A 517 -10.72 4.86 -18.78
N HIS A 518 -11.95 4.89 -18.36
CA HIS A 518 -12.35 4.83 -16.96
C HIS A 518 -12.13 3.42 -16.34
N GLY A 519 -11.73 2.43 -17.15
CA GLY A 519 -11.52 1.03 -16.73
C GLY A 519 -12.80 0.26 -16.43
N THR A 520 -13.96 0.90 -16.55
CA THR A 520 -15.31 0.37 -16.36
C THR A 520 -16.32 1.26 -17.09
N GLY A 521 -17.58 0.82 -17.25
CA GLY A 521 -18.64 1.58 -17.92
C GLY A 521 -18.94 1.10 -19.34
N SER A 522 -19.73 1.87 -20.11
CA SER A 522 -20.05 1.50 -21.48
C SER A 522 -18.80 1.40 -22.35
N ARG A 523 -18.88 0.65 -23.43
CA ARG A 523 -17.78 0.54 -24.38
C ARG A 523 -17.41 1.89 -24.99
N ALA A 524 -18.42 2.70 -25.35
CA ALA A 524 -18.23 4.02 -25.92
C ALA A 524 -17.55 4.98 -24.96
N SER A 525 -17.84 4.88 -23.65
CA SER A 525 -17.23 5.72 -22.60
C SER A 525 -15.72 5.53 -22.43
N GLN A 526 -15.15 4.45 -22.97
CA GLN A 526 -13.71 4.23 -22.94
C GLN A 526 -12.97 5.14 -23.92
N VAL A 527 -13.63 5.72 -24.93
CA VAL A 527 -13.03 6.56 -25.96
C VAL A 527 -11.77 5.88 -26.55
N SER A 528 -11.89 4.59 -26.86
CA SER A 528 -10.82 3.72 -27.37
C SER A 528 -10.97 3.45 -28.87
N ASN A 529 -9.96 2.85 -29.50
CA ASN A 529 -9.89 2.55 -30.93
C ASN A 529 -9.94 3.80 -31.81
N ILE A 530 -9.36 4.89 -31.33
CA ILE A 530 -9.30 6.18 -32.04
C ILE A 530 -7.84 6.42 -32.42
N GLN A 531 -7.56 6.41 -33.75
CA GLN A 531 -6.22 6.65 -34.30
C GLN A 531 -5.84 8.13 -34.28
N ARG A 532 -6.08 8.82 -33.17
CA ARG A 532 -5.82 10.25 -32.97
C ARG A 532 -5.56 10.53 -31.50
N PRO A 533 -4.74 11.54 -31.20
CA PRO A 533 -4.56 11.97 -29.83
C PRO A 533 -5.87 12.44 -29.18
N VAL A 534 -6.04 12.12 -27.92
CA VAL A 534 -7.19 12.52 -27.11
C VAL A 534 -6.70 13.31 -25.90
N VAL A 535 -7.31 14.47 -25.67
CA VAL A 535 -7.14 15.27 -24.44
C VAL A 535 -8.34 15.01 -23.56
N GLY A 536 -8.11 14.71 -22.27
CA GLY A 536 -9.17 14.51 -21.28
C GLY A 536 -9.12 15.57 -20.18
N ASN A 537 -10.29 16.09 -19.81
CA ASN A 537 -10.49 16.89 -18.62
C ASN A 537 -11.52 16.19 -17.74
N SER A 538 -11.11 15.69 -16.58
CA SER A 538 -12.00 14.98 -15.69
C SER A 538 -12.16 15.73 -14.37
N TYR A 539 -13.40 15.82 -13.92
CA TYR A 539 -13.81 16.52 -12.70
C TYR A 539 -14.50 15.53 -11.78
N GLY A 540 -14.12 15.51 -10.50
CA GLY A 540 -14.68 14.64 -9.49
C GLY A 540 -15.11 15.39 -8.26
N LEU A 541 -16.22 14.94 -7.67
CA LEU A 541 -16.65 15.32 -6.34
C LEU A 541 -16.91 14.04 -5.56
N GLU A 542 -16.35 13.94 -4.37
CA GLU A 542 -16.50 12.78 -3.50
C GLU A 542 -16.82 13.23 -2.08
N ALA A 543 -17.60 12.43 -1.38
CA ALA A 543 -17.90 12.65 0.03
C ALA A 543 -18.02 11.32 0.76
N SER A 544 -17.63 11.32 2.05
CA SER A 544 -17.83 10.20 2.96
C SER A 544 -18.36 10.71 4.29
N PHE A 545 -19.36 10.01 4.83
CA PHE A 545 -19.97 10.32 6.09
C PHE A 545 -20.08 9.06 6.96
N ALA A 546 -19.42 9.06 8.10
CA ALA A 546 -19.50 8.01 9.11
C ALA A 546 -20.56 8.41 10.14
N PHE A 547 -21.76 7.81 10.08
CA PHE A 547 -22.81 7.95 11.10
C PHE A 547 -22.36 7.35 12.44
N SER A 548 -21.56 6.29 12.35
CA SER A 548 -20.85 5.66 13.46
C SER A 548 -19.57 5.02 12.90
N PRO A 549 -18.64 4.53 13.75
CA PRO A 549 -17.48 3.76 13.27
C PRO A 549 -17.87 2.55 12.43
N GLN A 550 -19.07 2.00 12.62
CA GLN A 550 -19.58 0.84 11.90
C GLN A 550 -20.34 1.22 10.63
N LEU A 551 -21.07 2.34 10.61
CA LEU A 551 -21.95 2.71 9.49
C LEU A 551 -21.38 3.89 8.72
N ILE A 552 -20.90 3.63 7.51
CA ILE A 552 -20.25 4.60 6.63
C ILE A 552 -21.01 4.66 5.30
N LEU A 553 -21.42 5.87 4.92
CA LEU A 553 -21.97 6.19 3.61
C LEU A 553 -20.94 7.00 2.83
N SER A 554 -20.60 6.55 1.63
CA SER A 554 -19.72 7.30 0.72
C SER A 554 -20.37 7.44 -0.64
N GLY A 555 -19.91 8.41 -1.43
CA GLY A 555 -20.44 8.60 -2.77
C GLY A 555 -19.59 9.54 -3.59
N TRP A 556 -19.77 9.47 -4.89
CA TRP A 556 -19.05 10.29 -5.86
C TRP A 556 -19.90 10.64 -7.06
N ALA A 557 -19.49 11.71 -7.76
CA ALA A 557 -19.89 12.05 -9.11
C ALA A 557 -18.65 12.40 -9.92
N GLY A 558 -18.61 11.97 -11.18
CA GLY A 558 -17.51 12.23 -12.11
C GLY A 558 -18.02 12.68 -13.46
N LEU A 559 -17.34 13.65 -14.03
CA LEU A 559 -17.52 14.10 -15.41
C LEU A 559 -16.17 14.06 -16.10
N SER A 560 -16.10 13.48 -17.29
CA SER A 560 -14.93 13.55 -18.17
C SER A 560 -15.33 14.08 -19.53
N GLU A 561 -14.64 15.13 -19.97
CA GLU A 561 -14.72 15.68 -21.32
C GLU A 561 -13.50 15.18 -22.10
N ALA A 562 -13.74 14.35 -23.13
CA ALA A 562 -12.71 13.81 -24.01
C ALA A 562 -12.70 14.55 -25.33
N ILE A 563 -11.63 15.27 -25.63
CA ILE A 563 -11.45 16.03 -26.86
C ILE A 563 -10.58 15.21 -27.82
N ILE A 564 -11.20 14.68 -28.89
CA ILE A 564 -10.53 13.98 -29.98
C ILE A 564 -9.97 15.04 -30.94
N LEU A 565 -8.65 15.21 -30.98
CA LEU A 565 -8.01 16.30 -31.69
C LEU A 565 -8.37 16.31 -33.19
N GLY A 566 -8.95 17.43 -33.62
CA GLY A 566 -9.41 17.65 -35.01
C GLY A 566 -10.70 16.92 -35.38
N ARG A 567 -11.46 16.42 -34.39
CA ARG A 567 -12.75 15.72 -34.62
C ARG A 567 -13.90 16.26 -33.77
N GLY A 568 -13.68 16.52 -32.47
CA GLY A 568 -14.69 17.01 -31.54
C GLY A 568 -14.61 16.29 -30.19
N ASP A 569 -15.68 16.38 -29.41
CA ASP A 569 -15.69 16.07 -27.97
C ASP A 569 -16.71 14.98 -27.64
N VAL A 570 -16.45 14.31 -26.51
CA VAL A 570 -17.29 13.28 -25.88
C VAL A 570 -17.43 13.62 -24.42
N ASP A 571 -18.64 13.70 -23.91
CA ASP A 571 -18.96 13.88 -22.48
C ASP A 571 -19.30 12.53 -21.85
N VAL A 572 -18.61 12.20 -20.78
CA VAL A 572 -18.81 10.95 -20.03
C VAL A 572 -19.11 11.28 -18.57
N TRP A 573 -20.25 10.78 -18.07
CA TRP A 573 -20.67 10.94 -16.68
C TRP A 573 -20.67 9.61 -15.94
N ASN A 574 -20.42 9.68 -14.65
CA ASN A 574 -20.62 8.58 -13.72
C ASN A 574 -21.02 9.11 -12.34
N TYR A 575 -21.71 8.29 -11.56
CA TYR A 575 -21.94 8.55 -10.14
C TYR A 575 -22.15 7.24 -9.40
N GLY A 576 -21.81 7.22 -8.11
CA GLY A 576 -22.00 6.06 -7.26
C GLY A 576 -22.18 6.44 -5.81
N ALA A 577 -22.87 5.57 -5.10
CA ALA A 577 -23.02 5.62 -3.65
C ALA A 577 -22.72 4.24 -3.07
N THR A 578 -22.07 4.22 -1.90
CA THR A 578 -21.71 3.00 -1.19
C THR A 578 -22.12 3.10 0.26
N LEU A 579 -22.64 1.99 0.80
CA LEU A 579 -22.96 1.84 2.21
C LEU A 579 -22.15 0.69 2.78
N ALA A 580 -21.37 0.94 3.81
CA ALA A 580 -20.61 -0.07 4.53
C ALA A 580 -21.11 -0.19 5.97
N ILE A 581 -21.42 -1.43 6.38
CA ILE A 581 -21.72 -1.79 7.78
C ILE A 581 -20.57 -2.67 8.27
N ASN A 582 -19.62 -2.05 8.96
CA ASN A 582 -18.44 -2.72 9.49
C ASN A 582 -18.79 -3.43 10.81
N ASP A 583 -18.00 -4.47 11.13
CA ASP A 583 -18.13 -5.29 12.32
C ASP A 583 -19.50 -5.97 12.49
N LEU A 584 -20.24 -6.15 11.40
CA LEU A 584 -21.49 -6.87 11.40
C LEU A 584 -21.26 -8.37 11.64
N GLY A 585 -21.80 -8.90 12.72
CA GLY A 585 -21.69 -10.31 13.12
C GLY A 585 -20.35 -10.65 13.79
N SER A 586 -19.22 -10.18 13.28
CA SER A 586 -17.90 -10.37 13.90
C SER A 586 -16.97 -9.20 13.58
N LYS A 587 -16.02 -8.93 14.49
CA LYS A 587 -15.06 -7.82 14.33
C LYS A 587 -14.20 -8.00 13.07
N GLY A 588 -14.20 -6.99 12.22
CA GLY A 588 -13.49 -6.96 10.94
C GLY A 588 -14.29 -7.51 9.76
N SER A 589 -15.52 -7.99 9.96
CA SER A 589 -16.47 -8.31 8.90
C SER A 589 -17.14 -7.03 8.38
N THR A 590 -17.57 -7.01 7.12
CA THR A 590 -18.19 -5.85 6.49
C THR A 590 -19.30 -6.29 5.55
N LEU A 591 -20.50 -5.76 5.74
CA LEU A 591 -21.57 -5.81 4.75
C LEU A 591 -21.47 -4.55 3.89
N GLY A 592 -21.33 -4.71 2.58
CA GLY A 592 -21.19 -3.60 1.63
C GLY A 592 -22.30 -3.62 0.58
N PHE A 593 -22.79 -2.42 0.26
CA PHE A 593 -23.70 -2.18 -0.86
C PHE A 593 -23.14 -1.07 -1.74
N VAL A 594 -23.32 -1.22 -3.06
CA VAL A 594 -22.97 -0.21 -4.05
C VAL A 594 -24.16 -0.04 -4.99
N VAL A 595 -24.47 1.21 -5.32
CA VAL A 595 -25.43 1.55 -6.36
C VAL A 595 -24.93 2.75 -7.14
N GLY A 596 -25.04 2.73 -8.46
CA GLY A 596 -24.63 3.87 -9.27
C GLY A 596 -24.75 3.63 -10.76
N MET A 597 -24.40 4.66 -11.51
CA MET A 597 -24.25 4.63 -12.95
C MET A 597 -22.76 4.60 -13.28
N GLU A 598 -22.32 3.51 -13.87
CA GLU A 598 -20.96 3.40 -14.40
C GLU A 598 -20.74 4.41 -15.55
N PRO A 599 -19.50 4.70 -15.96
CA PRO A 599 -19.23 5.69 -17.00
C PRO A 599 -20.09 5.50 -18.25
N LYS A 600 -20.83 6.55 -18.59
CA LYS A 600 -21.81 6.64 -19.67
C LYS A 600 -21.51 7.82 -20.58
N VAL A 601 -21.57 7.64 -21.90
CA VAL A 601 -21.55 8.76 -22.85
C VAL A 601 -22.88 9.48 -22.79
N THR A 602 -22.87 10.75 -22.42
CA THR A 602 -24.06 11.60 -22.33
C THR A 602 -24.18 12.60 -23.48
N GLY A 603 -23.12 12.72 -24.28
CA GLY A 603 -23.10 13.58 -25.44
C GLY A 603 -21.84 13.46 -26.29
N THR A 604 -21.96 13.75 -27.56
CA THR A 604 -20.84 13.94 -28.49
C THR A 604 -21.08 15.19 -29.32
N SER A 605 -20.03 15.92 -29.72
CA SER A 605 -20.15 17.16 -30.48
C SER A 605 -20.72 16.96 -31.89
N ASN A 606 -20.52 15.79 -32.51
CA ASN A 606 -21.00 15.51 -33.86
C ASN A 606 -21.12 13.99 -34.12
N SER A 607 -21.80 13.63 -35.24
CA SER A 607 -22.03 12.23 -35.60
C SER A 607 -20.77 11.48 -36.01
N THR A 608 -19.74 12.17 -36.49
CA THR A 608 -18.44 11.53 -36.82
C THR A 608 -17.76 11.04 -35.56
N VAL A 609 -17.71 11.85 -34.49
CA VAL A 609 -17.19 11.47 -33.19
C VAL A 609 -18.00 10.30 -32.64
N ALA A 610 -19.31 10.38 -32.67
CA ALA A 610 -20.19 9.32 -32.21
C ALA A 610 -19.90 7.98 -32.90
N SER A 611 -19.77 7.99 -34.22
CA SER A 611 -19.43 6.78 -34.98
C SER A 611 -18.03 6.23 -34.64
N LEU A 612 -17.06 7.11 -34.39
CA LEU A 612 -15.70 6.70 -34.00
C LEU A 612 -15.67 5.94 -32.68
N ILE A 613 -16.48 6.31 -31.70
CA ILE A 613 -16.54 5.66 -30.38
C ILE A 613 -17.54 4.49 -30.35
N GLY A 614 -18.14 4.11 -31.48
CA GLY A 614 -19.04 2.96 -31.58
C GLY A 614 -20.52 3.27 -31.35
N LEU A 615 -20.96 4.54 -31.56
CA LEU A 615 -22.35 4.99 -31.46
C LEU A 615 -22.89 5.45 -32.83
N PRO A 616 -22.94 4.60 -33.88
CA PRO A 616 -23.39 5.00 -35.18
C PRO A 616 -24.87 5.41 -35.15
N GLY A 617 -25.17 6.61 -35.67
CA GLY A 617 -26.55 7.15 -35.74
C GLY A 617 -27.08 7.72 -34.43
N ARG A 618 -26.26 7.77 -33.36
CA ARG A 618 -26.60 8.31 -32.04
C ARG A 618 -25.50 9.24 -31.57
N ARG A 619 -25.78 10.05 -30.54
CA ARG A 619 -24.80 10.98 -29.98
C ARG A 619 -24.49 10.72 -28.51
N ASP A 620 -25.13 9.74 -27.94
CA ASP A 620 -25.07 9.33 -26.53
C ASP A 620 -25.36 7.83 -26.41
N ASP A 621 -25.02 7.24 -25.28
CA ASP A 621 -25.47 5.90 -24.89
C ASP A 621 -27.00 5.91 -24.75
N ARG A 622 -27.64 4.83 -25.18
CA ARG A 622 -29.08 4.77 -25.43
C ARG A 622 -29.93 5.05 -24.19
N ASP A 623 -29.67 4.25 -23.17
CA ASP A 623 -30.48 4.20 -21.98
C ASP A 623 -29.60 4.42 -20.75
N THR A 624 -30.09 4.21 -19.54
CA THR A 624 -29.27 4.31 -18.32
C THR A 624 -29.31 3.02 -17.55
N GLY A 625 -28.24 2.26 -17.65
CA GLY A 625 -28.00 1.09 -16.81
C GLY A 625 -27.55 1.48 -15.42
N LEU A 626 -27.90 0.67 -14.44
CA LEU A 626 -27.45 0.79 -13.06
C LEU A 626 -26.59 -0.42 -12.67
N HIS A 627 -25.54 -0.12 -11.95
CA HIS A 627 -24.74 -1.09 -11.21
C HIS A 627 -25.28 -1.20 -9.80
N ILE A 628 -25.67 -2.40 -9.39
CA ILE A 628 -26.14 -2.72 -8.05
C ILE A 628 -25.28 -3.86 -7.52
N GLU A 629 -24.57 -3.64 -6.40
CA GLU A 629 -23.70 -4.65 -5.81
C GLU A 629 -24.04 -4.84 -4.35
N GLY A 630 -24.02 -6.10 -3.90
CA GLY A 630 -24.11 -6.47 -2.50
C GLY A 630 -23.11 -7.57 -2.17
N PHE A 631 -22.36 -7.40 -1.09
CA PHE A 631 -21.41 -8.43 -0.63
C PHE A 631 -21.29 -8.45 0.89
N TYR A 632 -20.90 -9.59 1.43
CA TYR A 632 -20.59 -9.73 2.85
C TYR A 632 -19.19 -10.31 3.02
N LYS A 633 -18.25 -9.50 3.50
CA LYS A 633 -16.91 -9.95 3.89
C LYS A 633 -16.97 -10.55 5.30
N PHE A 634 -16.88 -11.83 5.40
CA PHE A 634 -16.79 -12.56 6.66
C PHE A 634 -15.32 -12.78 7.04
N LYS A 635 -14.89 -12.21 8.17
CA LYS A 635 -13.55 -12.42 8.71
C LYS A 635 -13.48 -13.74 9.47
N VAL A 636 -12.96 -14.79 8.83
CA VAL A 636 -12.82 -16.14 9.40
C VAL A 636 -11.74 -16.18 10.47
N THR A 637 -10.58 -15.57 10.16
CA THR A 637 -9.43 -15.38 11.08
C THR A 637 -8.83 -13.99 10.87
N ASN A 638 -7.77 -13.66 11.60
CA ASN A 638 -7.07 -12.39 11.35
C ASN A 638 -6.45 -12.31 9.94
N ASN A 639 -6.18 -13.45 9.34
CA ASN A 639 -5.45 -13.60 8.08
C ASN A 639 -6.33 -14.08 6.92
N ILE A 640 -7.57 -14.53 7.19
CA ILE A 640 -8.45 -15.15 6.19
C ILE A 640 -9.82 -14.48 6.23
N ALA A 641 -10.26 -13.99 5.07
CA ALA A 641 -11.61 -13.47 4.87
C ALA A 641 -12.30 -14.19 3.71
N LEU A 642 -13.58 -14.51 3.88
CA LEU A 642 -14.45 -15.08 2.87
C LEU A 642 -15.48 -14.02 2.46
N THR A 643 -15.65 -13.77 1.17
CA THR A 643 -16.51 -12.68 0.66
C THR A 643 -17.41 -13.22 -0.46
N PRO A 644 -18.60 -13.76 -0.15
CA PRO A 644 -19.66 -13.92 -1.14
C PRO A 644 -20.21 -12.55 -1.55
N GLY A 645 -20.57 -12.40 -2.82
CA GLY A 645 -21.20 -11.20 -3.32
C GLY A 645 -21.78 -11.36 -4.71
N VAL A 646 -22.65 -10.44 -5.08
CA VAL A 646 -23.35 -10.39 -6.36
C VAL A 646 -23.32 -8.97 -6.92
N ILE A 647 -23.08 -8.86 -8.20
CA ILE A 647 -23.24 -7.64 -8.99
C ILE A 647 -24.43 -7.86 -9.93
N TRP A 648 -25.31 -6.90 -10.00
CA TRP A 648 -26.41 -6.86 -10.96
C TRP A 648 -26.29 -5.60 -11.81
N LEU A 649 -26.17 -5.79 -13.12
CA LEU A 649 -26.15 -4.73 -14.12
C LEU A 649 -27.49 -4.71 -14.82
N THR A 650 -28.23 -3.62 -14.68
CA THR A 650 -29.43 -3.38 -15.48
C THR A 650 -29.04 -2.68 -16.77
N ALA A 651 -29.66 -3.02 -17.89
CA ALA A 651 -29.36 -2.42 -19.19
C ALA A 651 -27.85 -2.30 -19.50
N PRO A 652 -27.08 -3.42 -19.51
CA PRO A 652 -25.65 -3.43 -19.68
C PRO A 652 -25.19 -2.67 -20.93
N GLY A 653 -24.12 -1.88 -20.80
CA GLY A 653 -23.68 -0.97 -21.87
C GLY A 653 -24.63 0.22 -22.08
N HIS A 654 -25.46 0.53 -21.08
CA HIS A 654 -26.51 1.54 -21.14
C HIS A 654 -27.46 1.35 -22.34
N ASN A 655 -27.89 0.10 -22.54
CA ASN A 655 -28.81 -0.29 -23.61
C ASN A 655 -29.82 -1.30 -23.08
N ASP A 656 -31.09 -0.88 -22.95
CA ASP A 656 -32.21 -1.72 -22.46
C ASP A 656 -32.54 -2.90 -23.37
N ASN A 657 -31.97 -2.98 -24.57
CA ASN A 657 -32.13 -4.15 -25.43
C ASN A 657 -31.16 -5.29 -25.09
N ASN A 658 -30.16 -5.06 -24.23
CA ASN A 658 -29.33 -6.09 -23.66
C ASN A 658 -30.01 -6.64 -22.41
N ASP A 659 -30.07 -7.95 -22.26
CA ASP A 659 -30.55 -8.57 -21.04
C ASP A 659 -29.66 -8.24 -19.86
N ASP A 660 -30.24 -8.20 -18.66
CA ASP A 660 -29.53 -7.97 -17.41
C ASP A 660 -28.38 -8.98 -17.22
N ILE A 661 -27.28 -8.50 -16.63
CA ILE A 661 -26.13 -9.34 -16.25
C ILE A 661 -26.07 -9.46 -14.72
N PHE A 662 -25.93 -10.69 -14.25
CA PHE A 662 -25.63 -11.01 -12.86
C PHE A 662 -24.26 -11.65 -12.78
N ILE A 663 -23.40 -11.17 -11.87
CA ILE A 663 -22.08 -11.74 -11.61
C ILE A 663 -22.03 -12.17 -10.15
N GLY A 664 -21.97 -13.50 -9.92
CA GLY A 664 -21.76 -14.06 -8.60
C GLY A 664 -20.28 -14.31 -8.35
N THR A 665 -19.77 -14.00 -7.15
CA THR A 665 -18.41 -14.36 -6.77
C THR A 665 -18.32 -14.78 -5.31
N LEU A 666 -17.47 -15.78 -5.05
CA LEU A 666 -17.02 -16.17 -3.72
C LEU A 666 -15.51 -15.97 -3.65
N ARG A 667 -15.08 -14.83 -3.09
CA ARG A 667 -13.68 -14.46 -2.95
C ARG A 667 -13.16 -14.86 -1.57
N THR A 668 -12.08 -15.66 -1.53
CA THR A 668 -11.32 -15.94 -0.32
C THR A 668 -10.02 -15.15 -0.38
N THR A 669 -9.76 -14.31 0.62
CA THR A 669 -8.56 -13.49 0.70
C THR A 669 -7.71 -13.91 1.88
N PHE A 670 -6.44 -14.20 1.62
CA PHE A 670 -5.40 -14.48 2.62
C PHE A 670 -4.45 -13.29 2.70
N THR A 671 -4.09 -12.87 3.91
CA THR A 671 -3.13 -11.79 4.16
C THR A 671 -2.12 -12.21 5.20
N PHE A 672 -0.83 -12.01 4.96
CA PHE A 672 0.24 -12.40 5.88
C PHE A 672 1.52 -11.60 5.65
#